data_31545da358eb4f311a8d71996681e1f3
#
_entry.id   31545da358eb4f311a8d71996681e1f3
#
_cell.length_a   1.000
_cell.length_b   1.000
_cell.length_c   1.000
_cell.angle_alpha   90.00
_cell.angle_beta   90.00
_cell.angle_gamma   90.00
#
_symmetry.space_group_name_H-M   'P 1'
#
loop_
_entity.id
_entity.type
_entity.pdbx_description
1 polymer ?
#
loop_
_entity_poly.entity_id
_entity_poly.type
_entity_poly.pdbx_seq_one_letter_code
_entity_poly.pdbx_strand_id
1 'polypeptide(L)'
;MNRRLVLMLVSLALAVPARGVLAQSEQDVRPREPRGFDFTPDGVWRLRARRVQEARAAALSRRDFRALNAPMAIRALAPSAMAVTGVLRAPAIHFSFADVSPASLRDTSLYTGVLFAPVAAGRPYTVRTFYEEMSNGAFSLQGTVLGWVTLSGNESSYVGPSSGCSPYGTCNGIWSSAAFAALQSGLTQAVQAVDPSVNFGLYDNDGPDTQPNSGDDDGQVDMTIFIHSVPDGACRSIANNNHPWSHRFSINATTNDPRADSPGQFIRVTNYIVQSGLGGATGCDATQIMGIGTVAHEMGHGLGLDDLYDTNPDDGDDSEGVGHWGLMGSGGYATAASPSYLESFSRNELGWITVRQLTTGGTYSLGPTTGKDTVFLVRPTASNPGGEYFLLENRQAVLSDTALIRLKGPGLLIWHVDSTKYAQSFFLNEVNSGPIHAVWLRQADSLDQLRSSTPGVRNRGDAGDPFPGTANNTVFGAATNPSSNLNTGLPSGIEVDSIRQVTPGGAIAFRLLIGSEVRASVASAMVKVNDTAYTVFRRIAQRTETLSVSIDSVQTTNGGSTQYEYRSWSDGGARSHTVIVTPASPLILIAQMAEFNRVTLSTVGNGTVTSTPNLGPGGSVMVRSADTLRLVASPVPQNLFESWSGDVSSVYPSLNIPVTRPLTLTATFVPLLLDSAVAQLLRGSGLTDAQQSLMDLQTNNNGVFDLGDFVAWLDRSGTTVSAEVMARVLGRLRR
;
A
#
# COMPACT_ATOMS: atom_id res chain seq x y z
N MET A 1 -19.47 -9.43 85.03
CA MET A 1 -18.27 -10.22 84.83
C MET A 1 -18.16 -10.49 83.31
N ASN A 2 -17.46 -9.62 82.64
CA ASN A 2 -17.41 -9.57 81.15
C ASN A 2 -16.07 -10.14 80.68
N ARG A 3 -16.12 -11.17 79.84
CA ARG A 3 -15.00 -11.61 79.04
C ARG A 3 -15.09 -10.95 77.69
N ARG A 4 -14.16 -10.08 77.38
CA ARG A 4 -13.94 -9.55 76.02
C ARG A 4 -13.17 -10.57 75.20
N LEU A 5 -13.75 -10.95 74.07
CA LEU A 5 -13.15 -11.78 72.98
C LEU A 5 -12.36 -10.84 72.14
N VAL A 6 -11.04 -11.03 72.04
CA VAL A 6 -10.18 -10.32 71.07
C VAL A 6 -10.14 -11.16 69.79
N LEU A 7 -10.72 -10.64 68.74
CA LEU A 7 -10.55 -11.20 67.38
C LEU A 7 -9.19 -10.76 66.83
N MET A 8 -8.28 -11.67 66.66
CA MET A 8 -7.09 -11.49 65.80
C MET A 8 -7.52 -11.63 64.37
N LEU A 9 -7.52 -10.52 63.60
CA LEU A 9 -7.57 -10.53 62.15
C LEU A 9 -6.18 -10.92 61.61
N VAL A 10 -6.06 -12.14 61.15
CA VAL A 10 -4.91 -12.56 60.33
C VAL A 10 -5.14 -12.04 58.93
N SER A 11 -4.45 -10.96 58.55
CA SER A 11 -4.38 -10.48 57.19
C SER A 11 -3.61 -11.48 56.32
N LEU A 12 -4.31 -12.30 55.57
CA LEU A 12 -3.72 -13.13 54.53
C LEU A 12 -3.38 -12.22 53.35
N ALA A 13 -2.13 -11.78 53.27
CA ALA A 13 -1.60 -11.12 52.09
C ALA A 13 -1.52 -12.17 50.96
N LEU A 14 -2.54 -12.18 50.13
CA LEU A 14 -2.46 -12.85 48.83
C LEU A 14 -1.38 -12.16 48.01
N ALA A 15 -0.22 -12.78 47.90
CA ALA A 15 0.80 -12.40 46.93
C ALA A 15 0.20 -12.58 45.54
N VAL A 16 -0.26 -11.50 44.93
CA VAL A 16 -0.53 -11.42 43.48
C VAL A 16 0.81 -11.58 42.80
N PRO A 17 1.02 -12.61 41.99
CA PRO A 17 2.27 -12.70 41.25
C PRO A 17 2.34 -11.49 40.32
N ALA A 18 3.44 -10.77 40.41
CA ALA A 18 3.76 -9.64 39.52
C ALA A 18 3.84 -10.13 38.07
N ARG A 19 2.70 -10.17 37.38
CA ARG A 19 2.62 -10.40 35.92
C ARG A 19 2.95 -9.13 35.10
N GLY A 20 3.22 -8.01 35.79
CA GLY A 20 3.42 -6.72 35.12
C GLY A 20 4.86 -6.41 34.68
N VAL A 21 5.88 -7.17 35.15
CA VAL A 21 7.28 -6.81 34.86
C VAL A 21 7.80 -7.44 33.57
N LEU A 22 7.26 -8.58 33.13
CA LEU A 22 7.70 -9.23 31.89
C LEU A 22 7.13 -8.57 30.63
N ALA A 23 5.96 -7.98 30.69
CA ALA A 23 5.34 -7.29 29.55
C ALA A 23 6.04 -5.97 29.20
N GLN A 24 6.56 -5.24 30.19
CA GLN A 24 7.29 -3.98 29.95
C GLN A 24 8.67 -4.20 29.31
N SER A 25 9.36 -5.32 29.59
CA SER A 25 10.68 -5.60 29.01
C SER A 25 10.61 -6.02 27.53
N GLU A 26 9.52 -6.67 27.09
CA GLU A 26 9.32 -7.04 25.69
C GLU A 26 8.97 -5.83 24.80
N GLN A 27 8.29 -4.83 25.35
CA GLN A 27 7.93 -3.63 24.60
C GLN A 27 9.11 -2.71 24.28
N ASP A 28 10.18 -2.79 25.08
CA ASP A 28 11.35 -1.93 24.90
C ASP A 28 12.38 -2.47 23.87
N VAL A 29 12.19 -3.68 23.36
CA VAL A 29 13.16 -4.36 22.46
C VAL A 29 12.76 -4.23 20.98
N ARG A 30 11.67 -3.58 20.67
CA ARG A 30 11.23 -3.38 19.29
C ARG A 30 12.21 -2.50 18.53
N PRO A 31 12.80 -2.97 17.42
CA PRO A 31 13.54 -2.10 16.52
C PRO A 31 12.60 -1.07 15.94
N ARG A 32 13.03 0.16 15.90
CA ARG A 32 12.40 1.22 15.14
C ARG A 32 13.36 1.62 14.05
N GLU A 33 12.97 1.35 12.83
CA GLU A 33 13.74 1.81 11.70
C GLU A 33 13.36 3.23 11.34
N PRO A 34 14.33 4.07 10.99
CA PRO A 34 14.05 5.41 10.51
C PRO A 34 13.23 5.37 9.23
N ARG A 35 12.33 6.31 9.08
CA ARG A 35 11.52 6.49 7.89
C ARG A 35 12.39 6.56 6.63
N GLY A 36 12.08 5.79 5.61
CA GLY A 36 12.73 5.84 4.31
C GLY A 36 14.08 5.14 4.19
N PHE A 37 14.59 4.49 5.22
CA PHE A 37 15.86 3.77 5.17
C PHE A 37 15.78 2.34 4.64
N ASP A 38 14.59 1.83 4.44
CA ASP A 38 14.33 0.43 4.18
C ASP A 38 14.44 0.05 2.70
N PHE A 39 14.66 1.01 1.80
CA PHE A 39 14.50 0.76 0.39
C PHE A 39 15.67 1.18 -0.48
N THR A 40 16.22 0.20 -1.18
CA THR A 40 17.16 0.44 -2.28
C THR A 40 16.37 0.74 -3.56
N PRO A 41 16.61 1.88 -4.25
CA PRO A 41 15.82 2.29 -5.42
C PRO A 41 15.82 1.30 -6.57
N ASP A 42 16.89 0.53 -6.77
CA ASP A 42 17.17 -0.23 -7.99
C ASP A 42 17.40 -1.74 -7.79
N GLY A 43 17.13 -2.30 -6.61
CA GLY A 43 17.25 -3.74 -6.38
C GLY A 43 16.14 -4.54 -7.06
N VAL A 44 16.43 -5.79 -7.45
CA VAL A 44 15.50 -6.68 -8.19
C VAL A 44 14.17 -6.85 -7.45
N TRP A 45 14.20 -7.11 -6.15
CA TRP A 45 12.98 -7.23 -5.35
C TRP A 45 12.23 -5.91 -5.23
N ARG A 46 12.96 -4.80 -5.28
CA ARG A 46 12.36 -3.47 -5.30
C ARG A 46 11.67 -3.14 -6.62
N LEU A 47 12.25 -3.55 -7.74
CA LEU A 47 11.60 -3.45 -9.04
C LEU A 47 10.31 -4.28 -9.06
N ARG A 48 10.31 -5.47 -8.45
CA ARG A 48 9.11 -6.29 -8.26
C ARG A 48 8.06 -5.54 -7.44
N ALA A 49 8.42 -5.02 -6.29
CA ALA A 49 7.53 -4.28 -5.41
C ALA A 49 6.93 -3.05 -6.12
N ARG A 50 7.75 -2.29 -6.85
CA ARG A 50 7.31 -1.14 -7.65
C ARG A 50 6.30 -1.56 -8.72
N ARG A 51 6.52 -2.66 -9.43
CA ARG A 51 5.57 -3.20 -10.42
C ARG A 51 4.22 -3.58 -9.79
N VAL A 52 4.24 -4.20 -8.62
CA VAL A 52 3.01 -4.52 -7.86
C VAL A 52 2.25 -3.24 -7.54
N GLN A 53 2.93 -2.22 -7.08
CA GLN A 53 2.30 -0.95 -6.73
C GLN A 53 1.77 -0.20 -7.96
N GLU A 54 2.52 -0.15 -9.05
CA GLU A 54 2.07 0.45 -10.30
C GLU A 54 0.82 -0.26 -10.83
N ALA A 55 0.78 -1.60 -10.76
CA ALA A 55 -0.39 -2.37 -11.13
C ALA A 55 -1.60 -2.07 -10.23
N ARG A 56 -1.39 -1.92 -8.91
CA ARG A 56 -2.42 -1.53 -7.94
C ARG A 56 -2.91 -0.10 -8.18
N ALA A 57 -2.02 0.85 -8.38
CA ALA A 57 -2.36 2.24 -8.69
C ALA A 57 -3.15 2.35 -10.00
N ALA A 58 -2.75 1.61 -11.04
CA ALA A 58 -3.46 1.53 -12.30
C ALA A 58 -4.86 0.89 -12.16
N ALA A 59 -5.00 -0.15 -11.33
CA ALA A 59 -6.29 -0.75 -11.03
C ALA A 59 -7.20 0.21 -10.25
N LEU A 60 -6.66 0.94 -9.29
CA LEU A 60 -7.38 1.95 -8.53
C LEU A 60 -7.89 3.09 -9.43
N SER A 61 -7.04 3.61 -10.33
CA SER A 61 -7.41 4.67 -11.26
C SER A 61 -8.53 4.26 -12.22
N ARG A 62 -8.56 2.98 -12.60
CA ARG A 62 -9.64 2.40 -13.42
C ARG A 62 -10.86 1.97 -12.61
N ARG A 63 -10.83 2.13 -11.27
CA ARG A 63 -11.84 1.60 -10.35
C ARG A 63 -12.06 0.09 -10.51
N ASP A 64 -11.02 -0.62 -10.88
CA ASP A 64 -11.02 -2.08 -11.00
C ASP A 64 -10.74 -2.71 -9.64
N PHE A 65 -11.74 -2.70 -8.78
CA PHE A 65 -11.65 -3.23 -7.42
C PHE A 65 -11.41 -4.76 -7.39
N ARG A 66 -11.68 -5.47 -8.50
CA ARG A 66 -11.32 -6.89 -8.59
C ARG A 66 -9.81 -7.06 -8.67
N ALA A 67 -9.13 -6.26 -9.46
CA ALA A 67 -7.66 -6.28 -9.56
C ALA A 67 -7.01 -5.84 -8.24
N LEU A 68 -7.54 -4.79 -7.58
CA LEU A 68 -7.07 -4.34 -6.26
C LEU A 68 -7.23 -5.43 -5.18
N ASN A 69 -8.36 -6.14 -5.24
CA ASN A 69 -8.71 -7.16 -4.27
C ASN A 69 -8.16 -8.56 -4.60
N ALA A 70 -7.38 -8.71 -5.67
CA ALA A 70 -6.83 -9.99 -6.07
C ALA A 70 -5.30 -9.97 -6.04
N PRO A 71 -4.64 -10.34 -4.93
CA PRO A 71 -3.21 -10.58 -4.96
C PRO A 71 -2.82 -11.51 -6.12
N MET A 72 -3.67 -12.49 -6.42
CA MET A 72 -3.53 -13.38 -7.58
C MET A 72 -3.76 -12.69 -8.95
N ALA A 73 -4.60 -11.68 -9.05
CA ALA A 73 -4.81 -10.96 -10.31
C ALA A 73 -3.60 -10.09 -10.69
N ILE A 74 -2.89 -9.57 -9.69
CA ILE A 74 -1.62 -8.88 -9.89
C ILE A 74 -0.54 -9.87 -10.35
N ARG A 75 -0.55 -11.10 -9.82
CA ARG A 75 0.30 -12.21 -10.30
C ARG A 75 -0.02 -12.58 -11.76
N ALA A 76 -1.28 -12.55 -12.16
CA ALA A 76 -1.69 -12.83 -13.53
C ALA A 76 -1.24 -11.76 -14.55
N LEU A 77 -0.99 -10.53 -14.10
CA LEU A 77 -0.44 -9.46 -14.93
C LEU A 77 1.08 -9.59 -15.19
N ALA A 78 1.78 -10.38 -14.36
CA ALA A 78 3.20 -10.70 -14.55
C ALA A 78 3.52 -12.08 -13.93
N PRO A 79 3.01 -13.19 -14.51
CA PRO A 79 2.93 -14.49 -13.81
C PRO A 79 4.29 -15.09 -13.43
N SER A 80 5.35 -14.80 -14.12
CA SER A 80 6.68 -15.41 -13.87
C SER A 80 7.63 -14.53 -13.05
N ALA A 81 7.35 -13.24 -12.95
CA ALA A 81 8.26 -12.26 -12.32
C ALA A 81 7.91 -11.92 -10.86
N MET A 82 6.90 -12.56 -10.27
CA MET A 82 6.35 -12.15 -8.97
C MET A 82 6.57 -13.13 -7.82
N ALA A 83 6.88 -14.38 -8.10
CA ALA A 83 7.26 -15.31 -7.05
C ALA A 83 8.76 -15.23 -6.79
N VAL A 84 9.15 -15.01 -5.54
CA VAL A 84 10.56 -15.08 -5.13
C VAL A 84 10.94 -16.55 -5.02
N THR A 85 11.71 -17.03 -5.99
CA THR A 85 12.11 -18.44 -6.07
C THR A 85 13.60 -18.55 -6.42
N GLY A 86 14.17 -19.74 -6.21
CA GLY A 86 15.55 -20.04 -6.56
C GLY A 86 16.51 -19.86 -5.40
N VAL A 87 17.77 -19.64 -5.71
CA VAL A 87 18.85 -19.51 -4.72
C VAL A 87 19.38 -18.09 -4.72
N LEU A 88 19.19 -17.39 -3.62
CA LEU A 88 19.89 -16.14 -3.35
C LEU A 88 21.26 -16.47 -2.74
N ARG A 89 22.32 -15.96 -3.35
CA ARG A 89 23.70 -16.10 -2.85
C ARG A 89 24.15 -14.80 -2.22
N ALA A 90 24.60 -14.85 -0.95
CA ALA A 90 25.01 -13.67 -0.23
C ALA A 90 26.39 -13.85 0.44
N PRO A 91 27.35 -12.91 0.28
CA PRO A 91 28.53 -12.86 1.11
C PRO A 91 28.13 -12.31 2.50
N ALA A 92 28.59 -12.96 3.57
CA ALA A 92 28.45 -12.46 4.93
C ALA A 92 29.78 -11.87 5.40
N ILE A 93 29.89 -10.55 5.45
CA ILE A 93 31.09 -9.79 5.80
C ILE A 93 31.03 -9.41 7.27
N HIS A 94 31.99 -9.94 8.06
CA HIS A 94 32.09 -9.60 9.47
C HIS A 94 32.99 -8.38 9.65
N PHE A 95 32.55 -7.43 10.47
CA PHE A 95 33.35 -6.26 10.80
C PHE A 95 33.36 -5.94 12.29
N SER A 96 34.43 -5.31 12.72
CA SER A 96 34.68 -4.87 14.09
C SER A 96 35.28 -3.46 14.06
N PHE A 97 35.36 -2.82 15.20
CA PHE A 97 35.89 -1.48 15.35
C PHE A 97 37.29 -1.51 15.98
N ALA A 98 38.07 -0.41 15.80
CA ALA A 98 39.44 -0.34 16.29
C ALA A 98 39.55 -0.45 17.82
N ASP A 99 38.51 -0.08 18.56
CA ASP A 99 38.45 -0.17 20.03
C ASP A 99 37.87 -1.49 20.56
N VAL A 100 37.49 -2.42 19.68
CA VAL A 100 37.06 -3.78 20.09
C VAL A 100 38.25 -4.72 20.12
N SER A 101 38.43 -5.40 21.24
CA SER A 101 39.55 -6.37 21.40
C SER A 101 39.38 -7.55 20.42
N PRO A 102 40.40 -7.88 19.62
CA PRO A 102 40.37 -9.07 18.77
C PRO A 102 40.06 -10.38 19.53
N ALA A 103 40.43 -10.46 20.81
CA ALA A 103 40.17 -11.63 21.65
C ALA A 103 38.69 -11.81 22.02
N SER A 104 37.85 -10.77 21.83
CA SER A 104 36.40 -10.83 22.03
C SER A 104 35.62 -11.28 20.79
N LEU A 105 36.28 -11.30 19.63
CA LEU A 105 35.65 -11.71 18.38
C LEU A 105 35.31 -13.20 18.40
N ARG A 106 34.12 -13.52 17.93
CA ARG A 106 33.69 -14.93 17.84
C ARG A 106 34.24 -15.57 16.57
N ASP A 107 34.44 -16.89 16.61
CA ASP A 107 34.84 -17.64 15.43
C ASP A 107 33.79 -17.53 14.33
N THR A 108 34.23 -17.14 13.13
CA THR A 108 33.32 -16.93 11.99
C THR A 108 32.64 -18.21 11.51
N SER A 109 33.22 -19.38 11.76
CA SER A 109 32.58 -20.67 11.45
C SER A 109 31.25 -20.88 12.18
N LEU A 110 31.07 -20.27 13.35
CA LEU A 110 29.80 -20.29 14.07
C LEU A 110 28.68 -19.62 13.29
N TYR A 111 28.97 -18.54 12.55
CA TYR A 111 28.00 -17.82 11.74
C TYR A 111 27.62 -18.58 10.48
N THR A 112 28.50 -19.42 9.92
CA THR A 112 28.11 -20.36 8.87
C THR A 112 27.00 -21.28 9.36
N GLY A 113 27.10 -21.76 10.61
CA GLY A 113 26.08 -22.58 11.25
C GLY A 113 24.76 -21.82 11.54
N VAL A 114 24.80 -20.48 11.67
CA VAL A 114 23.60 -19.66 11.86
C VAL A 114 22.93 -19.36 10.53
N LEU A 115 23.71 -18.96 9.52
CA LEU A 115 23.18 -18.38 8.28
C LEU A 115 22.88 -19.46 7.23
N PHE A 116 23.88 -20.25 6.84
CA PHE A 116 23.85 -20.95 5.56
C PHE A 116 23.87 -22.48 5.67
N ALA A 117 24.06 -23.04 6.87
CA ALA A 117 24.11 -24.50 7.00
C ALA A 117 22.79 -25.13 6.53
N PRO A 118 22.84 -26.19 5.70
CA PRO A 118 21.65 -26.85 5.17
C PRO A 118 20.92 -27.70 6.22
N VAL A 119 21.57 -27.93 7.36
CA VAL A 119 21.01 -28.63 8.51
C VAL A 119 21.37 -27.85 9.77
N ALA A 120 20.37 -27.55 10.57
CA ALA A 120 20.58 -26.88 11.85
C ALA A 120 21.20 -27.85 12.87
N ALA A 121 22.40 -27.55 13.31
CA ALA A 121 23.11 -28.34 14.34
C ALA A 121 23.14 -27.56 15.65
N GLY A 122 22.56 -28.14 16.70
CA GLY A 122 22.54 -27.53 18.03
C GLY A 122 21.65 -26.31 18.16
N ARG A 123 20.79 -26.07 17.19
CA ARG A 123 19.79 -24.98 17.11
C ARG A 123 18.54 -25.42 16.37
N PRO A 124 17.37 -24.75 16.55
CA PRO A 124 16.15 -25.12 15.83
C PRO A 124 16.26 -24.90 14.33
N TYR A 125 16.80 -23.74 13.91
CA TYR A 125 16.89 -23.30 12.52
C TYR A 125 18.20 -22.59 12.21
N THR A 126 18.62 -22.64 10.95
CA THR A 126 19.49 -21.65 10.31
C THR A 126 18.62 -20.69 9.51
N VAL A 127 19.13 -19.55 9.08
CA VAL A 127 18.37 -18.63 8.20
C VAL A 127 17.98 -19.36 6.91
N ARG A 128 18.88 -20.16 6.36
CA ARG A 128 18.63 -20.99 5.18
C ARG A 128 17.44 -21.94 5.41
N THR A 129 17.50 -22.79 6.42
CA THR A 129 16.47 -23.81 6.66
C THR A 129 15.13 -23.19 7.04
N PHE A 130 15.13 -22.03 7.69
CA PHE A 130 13.92 -21.28 8.00
C PHE A 130 13.23 -20.76 6.73
N TYR A 131 13.97 -20.17 5.82
CA TYR A 131 13.42 -19.68 4.56
C TYR A 131 13.01 -20.82 3.60
N GLU A 132 13.81 -21.90 3.56
CA GLU A 132 13.43 -23.11 2.79
C GLU A 132 12.12 -23.72 3.32
N GLU A 133 11.94 -23.80 4.64
CA GLU A 133 10.67 -24.25 5.25
C GLU A 133 9.51 -23.31 4.89
N MET A 134 9.69 -22.01 5.09
CA MET A 134 8.64 -21.00 4.92
C MET A 134 8.19 -20.84 3.46
N SER A 135 9.09 -21.10 2.51
CA SER A 135 8.83 -21.06 1.07
C SER A 135 8.48 -22.43 0.46
N ASN A 136 8.40 -23.50 1.26
CA ASN A 136 8.30 -24.90 0.76
C ASN A 136 9.42 -25.29 -0.20
N GLY A 137 10.62 -24.88 0.06
CA GLY A 137 11.78 -25.13 -0.79
C GLY A 137 11.81 -24.33 -2.09
N ALA A 138 10.87 -23.38 -2.28
CA ALA A 138 10.88 -22.54 -3.46
C ALA A 138 12.04 -21.53 -3.45
N PHE A 139 12.48 -21.11 -2.28
CA PHE A 139 13.57 -20.16 -2.09
C PHE A 139 14.59 -20.69 -1.09
N SER A 140 15.88 -20.48 -1.38
CA SER A 140 17.00 -20.86 -0.49
C SER A 140 18.01 -19.72 -0.39
N LEU A 141 18.39 -19.35 0.83
CA LEU A 141 19.50 -18.44 1.09
C LEU A 141 20.78 -19.24 1.29
N GLN A 142 21.77 -19.00 0.44
CA GLN A 142 23.10 -19.63 0.51
C GLN A 142 24.19 -18.55 0.51
N GLY A 143 25.39 -18.88 0.91
CA GLY A 143 26.47 -17.91 0.88
C GLY A 143 27.74 -18.36 1.57
N THR A 144 28.65 -17.40 1.68
CA THR A 144 29.97 -17.62 2.29
C THR A 144 30.17 -16.62 3.42
N VAL A 145 30.59 -17.12 4.56
CA VAL A 145 30.99 -16.29 5.70
C VAL A 145 32.45 -15.90 5.54
N LEU A 146 32.72 -14.59 5.55
CA LEU A 146 34.06 -14.02 5.43
C LEU A 146 34.67 -13.68 6.80
N GLY A 147 35.97 -13.55 6.85
CA GLY A 147 36.68 -13.23 8.08
C GLY A 147 36.38 -11.84 8.65
N TRP A 148 36.77 -11.61 9.91
CA TRP A 148 36.62 -10.31 10.54
C TRP A 148 37.50 -9.25 9.88
N VAL A 149 36.90 -8.12 9.55
CA VAL A 149 37.60 -6.88 9.16
C VAL A 149 37.54 -5.90 10.31
N THR A 150 38.68 -5.40 10.75
CA THR A 150 38.70 -4.28 11.72
C THR A 150 38.69 -2.97 10.98
N LEU A 151 37.65 -2.17 11.19
CA LEU A 151 37.55 -0.81 10.63
C LEU A 151 38.61 0.10 11.26
N SER A 152 38.99 1.14 10.53
CA SER A 152 40.09 2.05 10.94
C SER A 152 39.77 2.94 12.13
N GLY A 153 38.45 3.17 12.42
CA GLY A 153 37.98 4.02 13.51
C GLY A 153 37.39 3.21 14.67
N ASN A 154 37.23 3.89 15.80
CA ASN A 154 36.47 3.40 16.94
C ASN A 154 34.99 3.33 16.62
N GLU A 155 34.21 2.54 17.34
CA GLU A 155 32.78 2.40 17.14
C GLU A 155 32.05 3.77 17.13
N SER A 156 32.39 4.65 18.08
CA SER A 156 31.80 6.00 18.17
C SER A 156 32.02 6.86 16.93
N SER A 157 33.00 6.55 16.09
CA SER A 157 33.24 7.23 14.81
C SER A 157 32.18 6.90 13.75
N TYR A 158 31.49 5.77 13.92
CA TYR A 158 30.48 5.26 12.96
C TYR A 158 29.05 5.41 13.47
N VAL A 159 28.84 5.38 14.78
CA VAL A 159 27.50 5.45 15.38
C VAL A 159 27.24 6.75 16.13
N GLY A 160 28.24 7.63 16.23
CA GLY A 160 28.19 8.88 16.98
C GLY A 160 28.42 8.68 18.50
N PRO A 161 28.46 9.78 19.27
CA PRO A 161 28.75 9.73 20.71
C PRO A 161 27.57 9.19 21.51
N SER A 162 27.87 8.43 22.56
CA SER A 162 26.85 7.88 23.47
C SER A 162 26.26 8.92 24.44
N SER A 163 26.90 10.09 24.60
CA SER A 163 26.43 11.14 25.50
C SER A 163 25.30 11.95 24.86
N GLY A 164 24.18 12.11 25.56
CA GLY A 164 23.03 12.88 25.11
C GLY A 164 22.02 12.11 24.28
N CYS A 165 22.14 10.78 24.25
CA CYS A 165 21.18 9.91 23.56
C CYS A 165 19.82 9.95 24.25
N SER A 166 18.80 10.35 23.52
CA SER A 166 17.41 10.17 23.93
C SER A 166 17.07 8.69 24.02
N PRO A 167 16.12 8.28 24.88
CA PRO A 167 15.62 6.90 24.87
C PRO A 167 15.05 6.45 23.50
N TYR A 168 14.91 7.36 22.56
CA TYR A 168 14.48 7.09 21.18
C TYR A 168 15.59 7.27 20.13
N GLY A 169 16.86 7.15 20.53
CA GLY A 169 17.90 6.77 19.59
C GLY A 169 18.50 7.84 18.68
N THR A 170 18.71 9.08 19.12
CA THR A 170 19.43 10.06 18.30
C THR A 170 20.93 9.80 18.15
N CYS A 171 21.45 8.74 18.73
CA CYS A 171 22.88 8.48 18.82
C CYS A 171 23.37 7.18 18.18
N ASN A 172 22.51 6.26 17.77
CA ASN A 172 23.02 5.13 17.02
C ASN A 172 23.05 5.44 15.51
N GLY A 173 23.95 4.85 14.77
CA GLY A 173 24.38 5.23 13.43
C GLY A 173 23.30 5.58 12.41
N ILE A 174 22.05 5.20 12.62
CA ILE A 174 20.94 5.36 11.67
C ILE A 174 20.21 6.70 11.85
N TRP A 175 20.15 7.23 13.08
CA TRP A 175 19.28 8.35 13.45
C TRP A 175 19.82 9.75 13.12
N SER A 176 21.11 9.86 12.78
CA SER A 176 21.65 11.10 12.24
C SER A 176 22.25 10.84 10.86
N SER A 177 22.02 11.73 9.92
CA SER A 177 22.56 11.60 8.56
C SER A 177 24.10 11.49 8.54
N ALA A 178 24.79 12.17 9.44
CA ALA A 178 26.26 12.12 9.53
C ALA A 178 26.76 10.77 10.05
N ALA A 179 26.17 10.23 11.12
CA ALA A 179 26.55 8.95 11.67
C ALA A 179 26.15 7.80 10.71
N PHE A 180 25.01 7.90 10.06
CA PHE A 180 24.60 6.95 9.05
C PHE A 180 25.57 6.90 7.86
N ALA A 181 25.97 8.07 7.33
CA ALA A 181 26.99 8.16 6.27
C ALA A 181 28.34 7.61 6.71
N ALA A 182 28.72 7.82 7.98
CA ALA A 182 29.95 7.26 8.54
C ALA A 182 29.88 5.72 8.62
N LEU A 183 28.74 5.14 9.04
CA LEU A 183 28.54 3.70 9.05
C LEU A 183 28.62 3.13 7.62
N GLN A 184 27.95 3.74 6.65
CA GLN A 184 28.02 3.34 5.23
C GLN A 184 29.47 3.37 4.71
N SER A 185 30.26 4.39 5.10
CA SER A 185 31.69 4.45 4.79
C SER A 185 32.47 3.29 5.43
N GLY A 186 32.14 2.90 6.67
CA GLY A 186 32.70 1.75 7.34
C GLY A 186 32.36 0.43 6.63
N LEU A 187 31.11 0.26 6.21
CA LEU A 187 30.69 -0.91 5.43
C LEU A 187 31.42 -0.97 4.08
N THR A 188 31.64 0.17 3.44
CA THR A 188 32.45 0.26 2.21
C THR A 188 33.90 -0.15 2.47
N GLN A 189 34.51 0.28 3.59
CA GLN A 189 35.86 -0.16 4.00
C GLN A 189 35.90 -1.69 4.19
N ALA A 190 34.86 -2.27 4.79
CA ALA A 190 34.78 -3.72 4.98
C ALA A 190 34.72 -4.48 3.65
N VAL A 191 33.95 -3.99 2.68
CA VAL A 191 33.94 -4.56 1.31
C VAL A 191 35.34 -4.48 0.70
N GLN A 192 35.96 -3.31 0.70
CA GLN A 192 37.29 -3.11 0.11
C GLN A 192 38.38 -3.96 0.76
N ALA A 193 38.26 -4.25 2.05
CA ALA A 193 39.22 -5.08 2.76
C ALA A 193 39.16 -6.57 2.37
N VAL A 194 37.98 -7.09 2.05
CA VAL A 194 37.78 -8.49 1.63
C VAL A 194 37.88 -8.68 0.12
N ASP A 195 37.68 -7.65 -0.68
CA ASP A 195 37.62 -7.63 -2.14
C ASP A 195 38.82 -8.34 -2.83
N PRO A 196 40.09 -8.19 -2.38
CA PRO A 196 41.22 -8.90 -3.00
C PRO A 196 41.16 -10.43 -2.91
N SER A 197 40.32 -10.98 -2.03
CA SER A 197 40.21 -12.42 -1.75
C SER A 197 38.84 -13.02 -2.06
N VAL A 198 37.91 -12.22 -2.54
CA VAL A 198 36.52 -12.60 -2.80
C VAL A 198 36.14 -12.26 -4.23
N ASN A 199 35.60 -13.20 -4.96
CA ASN A 199 34.97 -12.92 -6.26
C ASN A 199 33.50 -12.56 -6.02
N PHE A 200 33.18 -11.27 -6.04
CA PHE A 200 31.85 -10.77 -5.82
C PHE A 200 30.88 -11.06 -6.98
N GLY A 201 31.39 -11.36 -8.19
CA GLY A 201 30.56 -11.80 -9.28
C GLY A 201 29.79 -13.11 -9.03
N LEU A 202 30.23 -13.93 -8.06
CA LEU A 202 29.50 -15.13 -7.64
C LEU A 202 28.19 -14.84 -6.90
N TYR A 203 27.92 -13.57 -6.54
CA TYR A 203 26.79 -13.10 -5.78
C TYR A 203 25.91 -12.13 -6.56
N ASP A 204 26.15 -11.99 -7.87
CA ASP A 204 25.34 -11.29 -8.85
C ASP A 204 24.68 -12.37 -9.72
N ASN A 205 23.45 -12.75 -9.41
CA ASN A 205 22.77 -13.93 -9.99
C ASN A 205 21.25 -13.70 -10.12
N ASP A 206 20.85 -12.50 -10.48
CA ASP A 206 19.44 -12.11 -10.57
C ASP A 206 18.82 -12.31 -11.97
N GLY A 207 19.61 -12.78 -12.91
CA GLY A 207 19.18 -13.10 -14.25
C GLY A 207 18.41 -14.44 -14.36
N PRO A 208 17.65 -14.63 -15.45
CA PRO A 208 16.85 -15.83 -15.67
C PRO A 208 17.68 -17.09 -15.98
N ASP A 209 18.94 -16.96 -16.37
CA ASP A 209 19.79 -18.11 -16.73
C ASP A 209 20.42 -18.81 -15.51
N THR A 210 20.30 -18.21 -14.33
CA THR A 210 20.83 -18.70 -13.04
C THR A 210 22.36 -18.85 -13.00
N GLN A 211 23.10 -18.19 -13.92
CA GLN A 211 24.56 -18.18 -13.93
C GLN A 211 25.05 -16.85 -13.37
N PRO A 212 25.85 -16.85 -12.27
CA PRO A 212 26.32 -15.62 -11.69
C PRO A 212 27.22 -14.81 -12.64
N ASN A 213 27.09 -13.49 -12.60
CA ASN A 213 27.85 -12.54 -13.41
C ASN A 213 27.76 -12.88 -14.90
N SER A 214 26.56 -13.09 -15.39
CA SER A 214 26.29 -13.38 -16.79
C SER A 214 25.79 -12.14 -17.56
N GLY A 215 25.35 -12.30 -18.80
CA GLY A 215 24.88 -11.19 -19.62
C GLY A 215 23.48 -10.67 -19.31
N ASP A 216 22.75 -11.33 -18.42
CA ASP A 216 21.40 -10.99 -17.98
C ASP A 216 21.33 -10.53 -16.51
N ASP A 217 22.49 -10.49 -15.84
CA ASP A 217 22.64 -9.94 -14.48
C ASP A 217 22.90 -8.42 -14.52
N ASP A 218 22.59 -7.73 -13.43
CA ASP A 218 22.64 -6.25 -13.40
C ASP A 218 24.03 -5.67 -13.00
N GLY A 219 24.96 -6.51 -12.64
CA GLY A 219 26.32 -6.14 -12.19
C GLY A 219 26.39 -5.68 -10.75
N GLN A 220 25.38 -6.07 -9.94
CA GLN A 220 25.33 -5.75 -8.52
C GLN A 220 25.15 -7.03 -7.71
N VAL A 221 25.84 -7.11 -6.58
CA VAL A 221 25.64 -8.19 -5.62
C VAL A 221 24.18 -8.16 -5.16
N ASP A 222 23.45 -9.26 -5.32
CA ASP A 222 22.02 -9.36 -5.01
C ASP A 222 21.72 -8.93 -3.57
N MET A 223 22.50 -9.40 -2.60
CA MET A 223 22.41 -9.03 -1.19
C MET A 223 23.72 -9.28 -0.47
N THR A 224 24.16 -8.33 0.34
CA THR A 224 25.30 -8.48 1.25
C THR A 224 24.82 -8.50 2.69
N ILE A 225 25.34 -9.42 3.51
CA ILE A 225 25.04 -9.53 4.92
C ILE A 225 26.23 -8.98 5.71
N PHE A 226 26.07 -7.84 6.40
CA PHE A 226 27.09 -7.34 7.31
C PHE A 226 26.78 -7.76 8.74
N ILE A 227 27.82 -8.21 9.46
CA ILE A 227 27.69 -8.64 10.85
C ILE A 227 28.73 -7.90 11.70
N HIS A 228 28.26 -7.09 12.65
CA HIS A 228 29.14 -6.38 13.57
C HIS A 228 29.38 -7.13 14.89
N SER A 229 30.49 -6.83 15.52
CA SER A 229 31.01 -7.53 16.72
C SER A 229 30.42 -7.06 18.04
N VAL A 230 29.59 -6.00 18.03
CA VAL A 230 29.02 -5.38 19.23
C VAL A 230 27.52 -5.70 19.34
N PRO A 231 26.86 -5.44 20.49
CA PRO A 231 25.42 -5.63 20.62
C PRO A 231 24.59 -4.85 19.62
N ASP A 232 23.33 -5.22 19.43
CA ASP A 232 22.40 -4.50 18.56
C ASP A 232 21.94 -3.19 19.19
N GLY A 233 21.91 -2.12 18.41
CA GLY A 233 21.40 -0.82 18.80
C GLY A 233 19.92 -0.82 19.22
N ALA A 234 19.14 -1.81 18.76
CA ALA A 234 17.75 -2.00 19.18
C ALA A 234 17.59 -2.50 20.62
N CYS A 235 18.66 -3.01 21.25
CA CYS A 235 18.61 -3.64 22.58
C CYS A 235 18.65 -2.60 23.71
N ARG A 236 17.52 -1.99 24.04
CA ARG A 236 17.38 -0.97 25.10
C ARG A 236 17.66 -1.47 26.53
N SER A 237 17.67 -2.79 26.74
CA SER A 237 18.03 -3.39 28.03
C SER A 237 19.51 -3.25 28.38
N ILE A 238 20.35 -2.88 27.40
CA ILE A 238 21.78 -2.66 27.59
C ILE A 238 22.01 -1.18 27.91
N ALA A 239 22.58 -0.89 29.07
CA ALA A 239 22.89 0.47 29.47
C ALA A 239 23.88 1.13 28.49
N ASN A 240 23.61 2.39 28.13
CA ASN A 240 24.40 3.16 27.16
C ASN A 240 24.50 2.51 25.77
N ASN A 241 23.41 1.90 25.33
CA ASN A 241 23.33 1.20 24.05
C ASN A 241 23.39 2.19 22.88
N ASN A 242 24.60 2.53 22.43
CA ASN A 242 24.86 3.30 21.23
C ASN A 242 25.68 2.43 20.26
N HIS A 243 25.06 1.39 19.74
CA HIS A 243 25.60 0.43 18.82
C HIS A 243 24.91 0.57 17.44
N PRO A 244 25.47 0.01 16.36
CA PRO A 244 24.77 -0.04 15.09
C PRO A 244 23.41 -0.75 15.25
N TRP A 245 22.38 -0.13 14.69
CA TRP A 245 21.03 -0.69 14.65
C TRP A 245 20.88 -1.60 13.46
N SER A 246 20.29 -2.78 13.66
CA SER A 246 20.00 -3.70 12.56
C SER A 246 19.03 -3.05 11.56
N HIS A 247 19.38 -3.10 10.28
CA HIS A 247 18.57 -2.51 9.21
C HIS A 247 18.98 -3.06 7.84
N ARG A 248 18.12 -2.80 6.87
CA ARG A 248 18.40 -2.96 5.44
C ARG A 248 18.54 -1.61 4.76
N PHE A 249 19.61 -1.42 3.96
CA PHE A 249 19.80 -0.23 3.13
C PHE A 249 20.75 -0.48 1.96
N SER A 250 21.31 0.59 1.38
CA SER A 250 22.25 0.52 0.26
C SER A 250 23.54 1.29 0.52
N ILE A 251 24.61 0.77 -0.06
CA ILE A 251 25.91 1.46 -0.24
C ILE A 251 26.24 1.48 -1.74
N ASN A 252 27.37 2.03 -2.10
CA ASN A 252 27.89 1.98 -3.45
C ASN A 252 29.40 1.70 -3.42
N ALA A 253 29.74 0.42 -3.22
CA ALA A 253 31.13 -0.02 -3.19
C ALA A 253 31.46 -0.75 -4.49
N THR A 254 32.41 -0.24 -5.25
CA THR A 254 32.93 -0.90 -6.46
C THR A 254 33.98 -1.92 -6.05
N THR A 255 33.91 -3.12 -6.60
CA THR A 255 34.87 -4.22 -6.37
C THR A 255 35.93 -4.25 -7.47
N ASN A 256 36.88 -5.18 -7.36
CA ASN A 256 37.90 -5.42 -8.38
C ASN A 256 37.47 -6.49 -9.43
N ASP A 257 36.27 -7.05 -9.28
CA ASP A 257 35.74 -8.11 -10.13
C ASP A 257 35.08 -7.52 -11.37
N PRO A 258 35.56 -7.88 -12.60
CA PRO A 258 34.99 -7.34 -13.82
C PRO A 258 33.60 -7.94 -14.09
N ARG A 259 32.71 -7.14 -14.64
CA ARG A 259 31.46 -7.61 -15.20
C ARG A 259 31.71 -8.40 -16.49
N ALA A 260 31.02 -9.53 -16.63
CA ALA A 260 31.16 -10.37 -17.83
C ALA A 260 30.54 -9.74 -19.09
N ASP A 261 29.47 -8.98 -18.90
CA ASP A 261 28.68 -8.36 -19.98
C ASP A 261 29.17 -6.96 -20.41
N SER A 262 29.95 -6.29 -19.57
CA SER A 262 30.31 -4.88 -19.73
C SER A 262 31.80 -4.62 -19.53
N PRO A 263 32.65 -4.77 -20.57
CA PRO A 263 34.10 -4.58 -20.47
C PRO A 263 34.49 -3.23 -19.87
N GLY A 264 35.32 -3.26 -18.83
CA GLY A 264 35.77 -2.06 -18.10
C GLY A 264 34.82 -1.60 -16.98
N GLN A 265 33.71 -2.29 -16.78
CA GLN A 265 32.85 -2.12 -15.61
C GLN A 265 33.16 -3.22 -14.59
N PHE A 266 32.85 -2.93 -13.34
CA PHE A 266 33.10 -3.84 -12.22
C PHE A 266 31.81 -4.12 -11.46
N ILE A 267 31.74 -5.29 -10.82
CA ILE A 267 30.66 -5.66 -9.89
C ILE A 267 30.61 -4.65 -8.74
N ARG A 268 29.44 -4.35 -8.28
CA ARG A 268 29.21 -3.40 -7.20
C ARG A 268 28.43 -4.02 -6.06
N VAL A 269 28.82 -3.73 -4.84
CA VAL A 269 28.03 -4.02 -3.65
C VAL A 269 27.12 -2.81 -3.41
N THR A 270 25.83 -3.04 -3.52
CA THR A 270 24.81 -1.99 -3.38
C THR A 270 23.79 -2.34 -2.30
N ASN A 271 23.20 -3.50 -2.33
CA ASN A 271 22.19 -3.94 -1.38
C ASN A 271 22.82 -4.60 -0.16
N TYR A 272 22.39 -4.21 1.03
CA TYR A 272 22.86 -4.86 2.23
C TYR A 272 21.79 -4.94 3.34
N ILE A 273 22.00 -5.92 4.21
CA ILE A 273 21.47 -5.94 5.57
C ILE A 273 22.63 -5.91 6.57
N VAL A 274 22.43 -5.27 7.71
CA VAL A 274 23.42 -5.23 8.79
C VAL A 274 22.76 -5.59 10.10
N GLN A 275 23.44 -6.40 10.92
CA GLN A 275 22.97 -6.80 12.24
C GLN A 275 24.13 -7.16 13.17
N SER A 276 23.79 -7.24 14.46
CA SER A 276 24.73 -7.74 15.48
C SER A 276 25.03 -9.23 15.28
N GLY A 277 26.30 -9.61 15.46
CA GLY A 277 26.71 -11.00 15.58
C GLY A 277 26.39 -11.63 16.95
N LEU A 278 25.82 -10.85 17.87
CA LEU A 278 25.45 -11.23 19.23
C LEU A 278 23.94 -11.14 19.40
N GLY A 279 23.37 -11.79 20.41
CA GLY A 279 21.93 -11.68 20.66
C GLY A 279 21.29 -12.87 21.37
N GLY A 280 21.81 -14.06 21.16
CA GLY A 280 21.27 -15.26 21.80
C GLY A 280 19.82 -15.57 21.45
N ALA A 281 19.12 -16.24 22.34
CA ALA A 281 17.72 -16.62 22.17
C ALA A 281 16.74 -15.44 22.35
N THR A 282 17.18 -14.36 23.00
CA THR A 282 16.37 -13.16 23.26
C THR A 282 16.56 -12.06 22.22
N GLY A 283 17.52 -12.20 21.33
CA GLY A 283 17.96 -11.16 20.41
C GLY A 283 18.88 -10.09 21.04
N CYS A 284 19.00 -10.05 22.37
CA CYS A 284 19.73 -9.01 23.09
C CYS A 284 20.76 -9.53 24.11
N ASP A 285 21.11 -10.81 24.08
CA ASP A 285 22.17 -11.37 24.92
C ASP A 285 23.53 -11.14 24.29
N ALA A 286 24.22 -10.10 24.75
CA ALA A 286 25.56 -9.73 24.27
C ALA A 286 26.65 -10.81 24.49
N THR A 287 26.36 -11.85 25.26
CA THR A 287 27.32 -12.95 25.55
C THR A 287 27.21 -14.15 24.61
N GLN A 288 26.10 -14.24 23.88
CA GLN A 288 25.75 -15.34 23.00
C GLN A 288 25.81 -14.94 21.53
N ILE A 289 26.10 -15.89 20.65
CA ILE A 289 25.96 -15.74 19.20
C ILE A 289 24.49 -15.42 18.88
N MET A 290 24.27 -14.60 17.87
CA MET A 290 22.97 -14.18 17.40
C MET A 290 22.04 -15.36 17.12
N GLY A 291 20.74 -15.17 17.35
CA GLY A 291 19.68 -15.97 16.77
C GLY A 291 19.50 -15.66 15.28
N ILE A 292 18.48 -16.25 14.66
CA ILE A 292 18.18 -15.97 13.25
C ILE A 292 17.09 -14.89 13.07
N GLY A 293 16.42 -14.48 14.15
CA GLY A 293 15.20 -13.65 14.07
C GLY A 293 15.40 -12.32 13.38
N THR A 294 16.40 -11.54 13.83
CA THR A 294 16.68 -10.22 13.23
C THR A 294 17.15 -10.35 11.79
N VAL A 295 18.12 -11.22 11.52
CA VAL A 295 18.63 -11.39 10.14
C VAL A 295 17.56 -11.92 9.19
N ALA A 296 16.62 -12.74 9.67
CA ALA A 296 15.49 -13.18 8.88
C ALA A 296 14.52 -12.01 8.59
N HIS A 297 14.25 -11.14 9.57
CA HIS A 297 13.42 -9.95 9.38
C HIS A 297 14.03 -9.01 8.33
N GLU A 298 15.32 -8.64 8.49
CA GLU A 298 16.03 -7.77 7.53
C GLU A 298 16.08 -8.38 6.12
N MET A 299 16.24 -9.70 6.03
CA MET A 299 16.16 -10.40 4.74
C MET A 299 14.76 -10.32 4.13
N GLY A 300 13.70 -10.29 4.93
CA GLY A 300 12.33 -10.01 4.46
C GLY A 300 12.23 -8.70 3.70
N HIS A 301 12.87 -7.63 4.20
CA HIS A 301 13.01 -6.37 3.49
C HIS A 301 13.82 -6.54 2.20
N GLY A 302 14.91 -7.29 2.25
CA GLY A 302 15.68 -7.65 1.05
C GLY A 302 14.83 -8.32 -0.03
N LEU A 303 13.81 -9.07 0.35
CA LEU A 303 12.84 -9.68 -0.55
C LEU A 303 11.68 -8.76 -0.95
N GLY A 304 11.66 -7.50 -0.50
CA GLY A 304 10.69 -6.46 -0.86
C GLY A 304 9.44 -6.41 0.00
N LEU A 305 9.53 -6.85 1.25
CA LEU A 305 8.45 -6.70 2.24
C LEU A 305 8.64 -5.43 3.06
N ASP A 306 7.53 -4.85 3.50
CA ASP A 306 7.49 -3.73 4.43
C ASP A 306 7.41 -4.21 5.88
N ASP A 307 7.79 -3.33 6.82
CA ASP A 307 7.41 -3.48 8.21
C ASP A 307 5.88 -3.46 8.35
N LEU A 308 5.38 -4.37 9.19
CA LEU A 308 3.96 -4.46 9.49
C LEU A 308 3.65 -3.98 10.93
N TYR A 309 4.45 -3.06 11.44
CA TYR A 309 4.20 -2.26 12.63
C TYR A 309 4.23 -0.77 12.26
N ASP A 310 3.92 0.11 13.19
CA ASP A 310 4.00 1.53 12.95
C ASP A 310 5.46 2.01 12.90
N THR A 311 5.85 2.55 11.77
CA THR A 311 7.20 3.09 11.52
C THR A 311 7.25 4.61 11.53
N ASN A 312 6.10 5.29 11.66
CA ASN A 312 6.02 6.74 11.64
C ASN A 312 5.99 7.33 13.07
N PRO A 313 7.09 7.88 13.59
CA PRO A 313 7.12 8.44 14.94
C PRO A 313 6.36 9.75 15.09
N ASP A 314 5.95 10.38 13.99
CA ASP A 314 5.42 11.75 13.96
C ASP A 314 3.89 11.81 13.94
N ASP A 315 3.20 10.68 13.75
CA ASP A 315 1.73 10.64 13.66
C ASP A 315 1.02 10.50 15.02
N GLY A 316 1.81 10.31 16.09
CA GLY A 316 1.30 10.17 17.47
C GLY A 316 0.74 8.79 17.79
N ASP A 317 0.84 7.84 16.86
CA ASP A 317 0.60 6.43 17.06
C ASP A 317 1.93 5.69 17.33
N ASP A 318 1.88 4.49 17.86
CA ASP A 318 3.04 3.63 18.13
C ASP A 318 2.59 2.18 18.26
N SER A 319 1.82 1.72 17.30
CA SER A 319 1.21 0.40 17.31
C SER A 319 2.22 -0.73 17.02
N GLU A 320 1.95 -1.92 17.55
CA GLU A 320 2.75 -3.12 17.26
C GLU A 320 2.36 -3.78 15.91
N GLY A 321 1.33 -3.25 15.23
CA GLY A 321 0.87 -3.78 13.95
C GLY A 321 0.45 -5.24 14.02
N VAL A 322 1.21 -6.12 13.34
CA VAL A 322 0.96 -7.58 13.41
C VAL A 322 1.65 -8.25 14.61
N GLY A 323 2.47 -7.53 15.36
CA GLY A 323 3.16 -8.02 16.55
C GLY A 323 4.01 -9.26 16.31
N HIS A 324 3.96 -10.20 17.26
CA HIS A 324 4.66 -11.49 17.15
C HIS A 324 4.02 -12.47 16.16
N TRP A 325 2.83 -12.17 15.62
CA TRP A 325 2.14 -13.05 14.68
C TRP A 325 2.75 -13.04 13.28
N GLY A 326 3.63 -12.10 12.96
CA GLY A 326 4.33 -12.01 11.68
C GLY A 326 5.81 -11.65 11.84
N LEU A 327 6.67 -12.23 10.99
CA LEU A 327 8.10 -11.94 10.97
C LEU A 327 8.37 -10.45 10.70
N MET A 328 7.59 -9.82 9.79
CA MET A 328 7.71 -8.40 9.46
C MET A 328 7.04 -7.47 10.50
N GLY A 329 6.46 -8.03 11.57
CA GLY A 329 6.20 -7.36 12.83
C GLY A 329 7.38 -7.55 13.78
N SER A 330 7.06 -7.94 15.03
CA SER A 330 8.06 -8.26 16.06
C SER A 330 8.35 -9.77 16.17
N GLY A 331 7.93 -10.58 15.18
CA GLY A 331 8.01 -12.04 15.24
C GLY A 331 9.44 -12.60 15.32
N GLY A 332 10.42 -11.85 14.82
CA GLY A 332 11.84 -12.18 14.97
C GLY A 332 12.35 -12.17 16.40
N TYR A 333 11.67 -11.43 17.28
CA TYR A 333 12.08 -11.25 18.70
C TYR A 333 11.30 -12.13 19.68
N ALA A 334 10.16 -12.69 19.27
CA ALA A 334 9.39 -13.59 20.14
C ALA A 334 10.21 -14.80 20.58
N THR A 335 10.95 -15.37 19.65
CA THR A 335 11.90 -16.48 19.84
C THR A 335 12.98 -16.39 18.77
N ALA A 336 14.07 -15.66 19.04
CA ALA A 336 15.08 -15.35 18.04
C ALA A 336 15.78 -16.57 17.39
N ALA A 337 15.74 -17.74 18.03
CA ALA A 337 16.29 -18.99 17.47
C ALA A 337 15.28 -19.76 16.59
N SER A 338 13.98 -19.46 16.72
CA SER A 338 12.89 -20.06 15.96
C SER A 338 11.80 -18.98 15.77
N PRO A 339 12.04 -17.99 14.88
CA PRO A 339 11.15 -16.85 14.72
C PRO A 339 9.80 -17.27 14.17
N SER A 340 8.82 -16.40 14.32
CA SER A 340 7.50 -16.56 13.72
C SER A 340 7.59 -16.58 12.20
N TYR A 341 6.72 -17.35 11.57
CA TYR A 341 6.54 -17.27 10.12
C TYR A 341 6.16 -15.84 9.68
N LEU A 342 6.43 -15.55 8.43
CA LEU A 342 5.68 -14.50 7.74
C LEU A 342 4.20 -14.86 7.81
N GLU A 343 3.37 -13.89 8.14
CA GLU A 343 1.91 -14.05 8.07
C GLU A 343 1.45 -14.23 6.62
N SER A 344 0.21 -14.67 6.43
CA SER A 344 -0.29 -15.06 5.12
C SER A 344 -0.26 -13.96 4.07
N PHE A 345 -0.35 -12.68 4.46
CA PHE A 345 -0.25 -11.56 3.53
C PHE A 345 1.15 -11.48 2.92
N SER A 346 2.21 -11.42 3.73
CA SER A 346 3.60 -11.34 3.28
C SER A 346 4.02 -12.58 2.48
N ARG A 347 3.61 -13.77 2.90
CA ARG A 347 3.85 -15.00 2.12
C ARG A 347 3.15 -14.97 0.76
N ASN A 348 1.95 -14.39 0.67
CA ASN A 348 1.27 -14.20 -0.60
C ASN A 348 2.00 -13.18 -1.49
N GLU A 349 2.51 -12.10 -0.93
CA GLU A 349 3.31 -11.12 -1.68
C GLU A 349 4.59 -11.77 -2.27
N LEU A 350 5.23 -12.67 -1.53
CA LEU A 350 6.38 -13.43 -2.03
C LEU A 350 6.01 -14.60 -2.95
N GLY A 351 4.74 -14.93 -3.07
CA GLY A 351 4.27 -16.04 -3.89
C GLY A 351 4.48 -17.43 -3.28
N TRP A 352 4.65 -17.51 -1.96
CA TRP A 352 4.98 -18.75 -1.25
C TRP A 352 3.77 -19.45 -0.64
N ILE A 353 2.56 -18.95 -0.86
CA ILE A 353 1.33 -19.51 -0.29
C ILE A 353 0.23 -19.60 -1.33
N THR A 354 -0.60 -20.62 -1.24
CA THR A 354 -1.79 -20.79 -2.07
C THR A 354 -2.98 -20.09 -1.42
N VAL A 355 -3.49 -19.07 -2.07
CA VAL A 355 -4.69 -18.36 -1.64
C VAL A 355 -5.91 -18.94 -2.34
N ARG A 356 -6.82 -19.56 -1.58
CA ARG A 356 -8.10 -20.06 -2.08
C ARG A 356 -9.20 -19.08 -1.73
N GLN A 357 -9.78 -18.46 -2.73
CA GLN A 357 -10.93 -17.58 -2.51
C GLN A 357 -12.20 -18.39 -2.26
N LEU A 358 -12.93 -18.05 -1.18
CA LEU A 358 -14.24 -18.56 -0.88
C LEU A 358 -15.30 -17.58 -1.41
N THR A 359 -16.15 -18.05 -2.31
CA THR A 359 -17.19 -17.25 -2.96
C THR A 359 -18.60 -17.66 -2.58
N THR A 360 -18.75 -18.76 -1.85
CA THR A 360 -20.04 -19.30 -1.41
C THR A 360 -20.05 -19.49 0.10
N GLY A 361 -21.21 -19.32 0.71
CA GLY A 361 -21.43 -19.71 2.10
C GLY A 361 -21.40 -21.24 2.27
N GLY A 362 -21.03 -21.70 3.45
CA GLY A 362 -20.94 -23.12 3.75
C GLY A 362 -20.04 -23.45 4.93
N THR A 363 -19.89 -24.72 5.23
CA THR A 363 -18.94 -25.18 6.24
C THR A 363 -17.61 -25.53 5.60
N TYR A 364 -16.54 -24.98 6.16
CA TYR A 364 -15.18 -25.15 5.69
C TYR A 364 -14.28 -25.70 6.79
N SER A 365 -13.17 -26.29 6.37
CA SER A 365 -12.13 -26.77 7.27
C SER A 365 -10.77 -26.34 6.70
N LEU A 366 -9.98 -25.65 7.51
CA LEU A 366 -8.65 -25.14 7.15
C LEU A 366 -7.61 -25.88 7.98
N GLY A 367 -6.71 -26.63 7.32
CA GLY A 367 -5.55 -27.25 7.95
C GLY A 367 -4.57 -26.21 8.47
N PRO A 368 -3.56 -26.61 9.27
CA PRO A 368 -2.48 -25.70 9.68
C PRO A 368 -1.83 -25.07 8.46
N THR A 369 -1.71 -23.75 8.45
CA THR A 369 -1.15 -23.01 7.32
C THR A 369 0.35 -23.23 7.20
N THR A 370 1.03 -23.33 8.35
CA THR A 370 2.44 -23.68 8.42
C THR A 370 2.68 -25.07 7.87
N GLY A 371 3.47 -25.21 6.81
CA GLY A 371 3.78 -26.47 6.12
C GLY A 371 2.66 -27.04 5.23
N LYS A 372 1.52 -26.34 5.08
CA LYS A 372 0.42 -26.73 4.16
C LYS A 372 0.12 -25.66 3.10
N ASP A 373 0.60 -24.45 3.26
CA ASP A 373 0.55 -23.32 2.34
C ASP A 373 -0.80 -22.96 1.76
N THR A 374 -1.87 -23.22 2.46
CA THR A 374 -3.20 -22.82 2.03
C THR A 374 -3.81 -21.88 3.05
N VAL A 375 -4.27 -20.72 2.57
CA VAL A 375 -5.12 -19.79 3.31
C VAL A 375 -6.40 -19.55 2.53
N PHE A 376 -7.47 -19.18 3.25
CA PHE A 376 -8.69 -18.77 2.60
C PHE A 376 -8.76 -17.25 2.52
N LEU A 377 -9.21 -16.77 1.37
CA LEU A 377 -9.51 -15.37 1.13
C LEU A 377 -11.03 -15.20 1.05
N VAL A 378 -11.56 -14.25 1.82
CA VAL A 378 -12.97 -13.89 1.80
C VAL A 378 -13.10 -12.41 1.46
N ARG A 379 -13.91 -12.08 0.46
CA ARG A 379 -14.13 -10.72 0.04
C ARG A 379 -15.45 -10.18 0.52
N PRO A 380 -15.49 -8.92 0.95
CA PRO A 380 -16.76 -8.21 1.11
C PRO A 380 -17.60 -8.30 -0.18
N THR A 381 -18.87 -8.58 -0.04
CA THR A 381 -19.80 -8.62 -1.17
C THR A 381 -20.20 -7.22 -1.61
N ALA A 382 -19.93 -6.27 -0.76
CA ALA A 382 -20.33 -4.89 -0.88
C ALA A 382 -19.44 -4.06 -1.80
N SER A 383 -19.95 -2.89 -2.19
CA SER A 383 -19.14 -1.80 -2.69
C SER A 383 -17.99 -1.54 -1.70
N ASN A 384 -16.78 -1.86 -2.14
CA ASN A 384 -15.58 -1.85 -1.33
C ASN A 384 -14.52 -0.99 -2.03
N PRO A 385 -14.63 0.35 -1.92
CA PRO A 385 -13.70 1.27 -2.58
C PRO A 385 -12.28 1.18 -2.05
N GLY A 386 -12.08 0.73 -0.79
CA GLY A 386 -10.77 0.54 -0.18
C GLY A 386 -10.07 -0.75 -0.63
N GLY A 387 -10.75 -1.62 -1.39
CA GLY A 387 -10.14 -2.89 -1.80
C GLY A 387 -9.86 -3.83 -0.63
N GLU A 388 -10.67 -3.77 0.43
CA GLU A 388 -10.50 -4.55 1.65
C GLU A 388 -10.90 -6.02 1.46
N TYR A 389 -10.22 -6.92 2.18
CA TYR A 389 -10.55 -8.35 2.21
C TYR A 389 -10.04 -8.99 3.51
N PHE A 390 -10.48 -10.23 3.76
CA PHE A 390 -10.03 -11.02 4.91
C PHE A 390 -9.24 -12.24 4.43
N LEU A 391 -8.09 -12.50 5.10
CA LEU A 391 -7.37 -13.76 4.99
C LEU A 391 -7.59 -14.55 6.28
N LEU A 392 -7.96 -15.82 6.13
CA LEU A 392 -8.17 -16.77 7.21
C LEU A 392 -6.98 -17.72 7.24
N GLU A 393 -6.21 -17.68 8.32
CA GLU A 393 -4.98 -18.42 8.52
C GLU A 393 -5.08 -19.29 9.77
N ASN A 394 -4.84 -20.58 9.66
CA ASN A 394 -4.83 -21.49 10.81
C ASN A 394 -3.39 -21.67 11.31
N ARG A 395 -3.08 -21.09 12.47
CA ARG A 395 -1.75 -21.18 13.11
C ARG A 395 -1.78 -22.24 14.21
N GLN A 396 -0.86 -23.20 14.12
CA GLN A 396 -0.74 -24.32 15.05
C GLN A 396 0.72 -24.50 15.47
N ALA A 397 0.96 -25.21 16.57
CA ALA A 397 2.32 -25.52 17.07
C ALA A 397 2.99 -26.58 16.18
N VAL A 398 3.34 -26.19 14.96
CA VAL A 398 4.03 -27.03 13.98
C VAL A 398 5.22 -26.26 13.42
N LEU A 399 6.30 -26.96 13.12
CA LEU A 399 7.53 -26.42 12.52
C LEU A 399 8.06 -25.22 13.32
N SER A 400 8.50 -24.15 12.69
CA SER A 400 9.07 -22.98 13.39
C SER A 400 8.05 -22.25 14.26
N ASP A 401 6.77 -22.25 13.89
CA ASP A 401 5.68 -21.68 14.72
C ASP A 401 5.49 -22.37 16.07
N THR A 402 6.06 -23.57 16.27
CA THR A 402 5.92 -24.29 17.54
C THR A 402 6.35 -23.44 18.74
N ALA A 403 7.40 -22.65 18.62
CA ALA A 403 7.87 -21.78 19.68
C ALA A 403 6.89 -20.64 19.97
N LEU A 404 6.41 -19.93 18.95
CA LEU A 404 5.43 -18.86 19.08
C LEU A 404 4.11 -19.37 19.68
N ILE A 405 3.56 -20.45 19.14
CA ILE A 405 2.25 -20.96 19.51
C ILE A 405 2.23 -21.51 20.95
N ARG A 406 3.35 -22.04 21.44
CA ARG A 406 3.50 -22.38 22.87
C ARG A 406 3.39 -21.17 23.79
N LEU A 407 3.76 -19.98 23.30
CA LEU A 407 3.68 -18.73 24.06
C LEU A 407 2.32 -18.04 23.89
N LYS A 408 1.75 -18.05 22.69
CA LYS A 408 0.60 -17.24 22.31
C LYS A 408 -0.69 -18.04 22.06
N GLY A 409 -0.62 -19.38 21.97
CA GLY A 409 -1.77 -20.26 21.72
C GLY A 409 -2.11 -20.44 20.23
N PRO A 410 -2.74 -21.57 19.88
CA PRO A 410 -3.15 -21.89 18.52
C PRO A 410 -4.52 -21.31 18.18
N GLY A 411 -4.82 -21.15 16.88
CA GLY A 411 -6.16 -20.81 16.43
C GLY A 411 -6.22 -20.29 15.01
N LEU A 412 -7.41 -19.80 14.65
CA LEU A 412 -7.66 -19.11 13.40
C LEU A 412 -7.31 -17.62 13.56
N LEU A 413 -6.35 -17.14 12.81
CA LEU A 413 -6.08 -15.74 12.66
C LEU A 413 -6.92 -15.18 11.50
N ILE A 414 -7.58 -14.06 11.71
CA ILE A 414 -8.36 -13.36 10.69
C ILE A 414 -7.69 -12.02 10.41
N TRP A 415 -6.96 -11.96 9.29
CA TRP A 415 -6.30 -10.77 8.83
C TRP A 415 -7.27 -9.90 8.03
N HIS A 416 -7.39 -8.63 8.39
CA HIS A 416 -8.08 -7.63 7.60
C HIS A 416 -7.03 -6.87 6.78
N VAL A 417 -7.15 -6.93 5.46
CA VAL A 417 -6.21 -6.28 4.54
C VAL A 417 -6.92 -5.17 3.78
N ASP A 418 -6.31 -3.99 3.78
CA ASP A 418 -6.71 -2.83 2.97
C ASP A 418 -5.67 -2.60 1.86
N SER A 419 -6.01 -3.06 0.65
CA SER A 419 -5.11 -2.96 -0.51
C SER A 419 -4.85 -1.52 -0.93
N THR A 420 -5.77 -0.61 -0.68
CA THR A 420 -5.61 0.81 -1.03
C THR A 420 -4.63 1.49 -0.09
N LYS A 421 -4.79 1.28 1.22
CA LYS A 421 -3.82 1.78 2.21
C LYS A 421 -2.42 1.22 1.92
N TYR A 422 -2.31 -0.09 1.64
CA TYR A 422 -1.03 -0.71 1.29
C TYR A 422 -0.40 -0.05 0.08
N ALA A 423 -1.14 0.09 -1.03
CA ALA A 423 -0.63 0.71 -2.25
C ALA A 423 -0.19 2.17 -2.06
N GLN A 424 -0.84 2.91 -1.17
CA GLN A 424 -0.52 4.31 -0.89
C GLN A 424 0.69 4.48 0.02
N SER A 425 0.91 3.55 0.96
CA SER A 425 1.91 3.69 2.03
C SER A 425 3.18 2.86 1.83
N PHE A 426 3.16 1.92 0.90
CA PHE A 426 4.22 0.97 0.64
C PHE A 426 5.61 1.60 0.44
N PHE A 427 5.73 2.69 -0.34
CA PHE A 427 7.02 3.35 -0.58
C PHE A 427 7.61 4.08 0.62
N LEU A 428 6.79 4.33 1.62
CA LEU A 428 7.20 5.02 2.82
C LEU A 428 7.55 4.06 3.95
N ASN A 429 7.34 2.74 3.72
CA ASN A 429 7.38 1.74 4.78
C ASN A 429 6.39 2.05 5.92
N GLU A 430 5.23 2.67 5.61
CA GLU A 430 4.23 3.17 6.56
C GLU A 430 2.88 2.47 6.41
N VAL A 431 2.91 1.22 5.95
CA VAL A 431 1.68 0.48 5.63
C VAL A 431 0.77 0.28 6.84
N ASN A 432 1.33 0.20 8.03
CA ASN A 432 0.59 0.06 9.29
C ASN A 432 0.74 1.29 10.21
N SER A 433 1.16 2.44 9.68
CA SER A 433 1.17 3.69 10.43
C SER A 433 -0.17 4.41 10.37
N GLY A 434 -0.54 5.08 11.47
CA GLY A 434 -1.79 5.80 11.63
C GLY A 434 -3.01 4.89 11.94
N PRO A 435 -4.20 5.46 12.00
CA PRO A 435 -5.40 4.77 12.53
C PRO A 435 -5.94 3.66 11.63
N ILE A 436 -5.55 3.63 10.36
CA ILE A 436 -5.93 2.60 9.39
C ILE A 436 -4.67 1.82 9.00
N HIS A 437 -4.65 0.54 9.34
CA HIS A 437 -3.58 -0.37 8.99
C HIS A 437 -3.88 -1.08 7.67
N ALA A 438 -2.85 -1.29 6.85
CA ALA A 438 -2.99 -2.07 5.62
C ALA A 438 -3.13 -3.56 5.90
N VAL A 439 -2.48 -4.07 6.95
CA VAL A 439 -2.57 -5.47 7.38
C VAL A 439 -2.83 -5.50 8.88
N TRP A 440 -4.00 -5.97 9.27
CA TRP A 440 -4.48 -5.89 10.63
C TRP A 440 -5.04 -7.23 11.12
N LEU A 441 -4.57 -7.73 12.27
CA LEU A 441 -5.15 -8.89 12.93
C LEU A 441 -6.41 -8.51 13.71
N ARG A 442 -7.54 -9.14 13.39
CA ARG A 442 -8.78 -9.03 14.16
C ARG A 442 -8.70 -9.93 15.39
N GLN A 443 -8.34 -9.35 16.52
CA GLN A 443 -8.09 -10.08 17.78
C GLN A 443 -9.38 -10.60 18.38
N ALA A 444 -9.48 -11.92 18.60
CA ALA A 444 -10.72 -12.59 19.03
C ALA A 444 -11.22 -12.14 20.42
N ASP A 445 -10.33 -11.64 21.27
CA ASP A 445 -10.67 -11.11 22.60
C ASP A 445 -11.23 -9.68 22.57
N SER A 446 -11.22 -9.01 21.43
CA SER A 446 -11.74 -7.65 21.26
C SER A 446 -10.95 -6.55 21.97
N LEU A 447 -9.74 -6.81 22.45
CA LEU A 447 -8.94 -5.85 23.19
C LEU A 447 -8.14 -4.91 22.28
N ASP A 448 -7.91 -5.30 21.03
CA ASP A 448 -7.22 -4.51 19.99
C ASP A 448 -5.84 -3.96 20.44
N GLN A 449 -5.14 -4.73 21.24
CA GLN A 449 -3.88 -4.34 21.88
C GLN A 449 -2.74 -4.16 20.90
N LEU A 450 -2.76 -4.89 19.78
CA LEU A 450 -1.78 -4.78 18.70
C LEU A 450 -1.83 -3.41 18.01
N ARG A 451 -3.01 -2.77 17.97
CA ARG A 451 -3.19 -1.43 17.43
C ARG A 451 -3.09 -0.32 18.45
N SER A 452 -3.11 -0.65 19.72
CA SER A 452 -3.07 0.36 20.79
C SER A 452 -1.70 1.02 20.84
N SER A 453 -1.68 2.35 20.82
CA SER A 453 -0.50 3.16 21.14
C SER A 453 -0.35 3.41 22.65
N THR A 454 -1.35 3.04 23.47
CA THR A 454 -1.36 3.32 24.89
C THR A 454 -0.37 2.43 25.64
N PRO A 455 0.65 3.00 26.33
CA PRO A 455 1.57 2.23 27.14
C PRO A 455 0.84 1.41 28.24
N GLY A 456 1.21 0.13 28.37
CA GLY A 456 0.57 -0.79 29.32
C GLY A 456 -0.74 -1.42 28.85
N VAL A 457 -1.31 -0.95 27.75
CA VAL A 457 -2.43 -1.60 27.04
C VAL A 457 -1.91 -2.38 25.86
N ARG A 458 -1.04 -1.77 25.03
CA ARG A 458 -0.46 -2.42 23.88
C ARG A 458 0.38 -3.64 24.26
N ASN A 459 0.30 -4.68 23.44
CA ASN A 459 1.13 -5.86 23.53
C ASN A 459 1.53 -6.34 22.12
N ARG A 460 2.39 -7.36 22.07
CA ARG A 460 2.84 -7.97 20.82
C ARG A 460 2.06 -9.25 20.46
N GLY A 461 0.84 -9.35 20.92
CA GLY A 461 -0.03 -10.51 20.76
C GLY A 461 -0.06 -11.42 21.98
N ASP A 462 -1.18 -12.10 22.16
CA ASP A 462 -1.40 -13.03 23.26
C ASP A 462 -2.36 -14.18 22.89
N ALA A 463 -2.71 -15.02 23.88
CA ALA A 463 -3.54 -16.19 23.65
C ALA A 463 -5.04 -15.87 23.43
N GLY A 464 -5.43 -14.60 23.56
CA GLY A 464 -6.76 -14.10 23.25
C GLY A 464 -6.95 -13.76 21.79
N ASP A 465 -5.87 -13.50 21.04
CA ASP A 465 -5.93 -13.03 19.66
C ASP A 465 -6.52 -14.05 18.67
N PRO A 466 -6.15 -15.35 18.67
CA PRO A 466 -6.67 -16.33 17.74
C PRO A 466 -8.12 -16.70 18.06
N PHE A 467 -8.91 -17.02 17.04
CA PHE A 467 -10.23 -17.63 17.23
C PHE A 467 -10.13 -19.17 17.37
N PRO A 468 -10.84 -19.82 18.33
CA PRO A 468 -11.62 -19.19 19.40
C PRO A 468 -10.77 -18.62 20.53
N GLY A 469 -9.47 -18.97 20.62
CA GLY A 469 -8.52 -18.49 21.62
C GLY A 469 -8.96 -18.71 23.07
N THR A 470 -8.30 -18.03 24.00
CA THR A 470 -8.70 -18.04 25.43
C THR A 470 -9.99 -17.26 25.68
N ALA A 471 -10.38 -16.37 24.77
CA ALA A 471 -11.64 -15.65 24.80
C ALA A 471 -12.85 -16.54 24.47
N ASN A 472 -12.63 -17.74 23.92
CA ASN A 472 -13.66 -18.65 23.40
C ASN A 472 -14.60 -17.96 22.40
N ASN A 473 -14.08 -17.00 21.61
CA ASN A 473 -14.86 -16.32 20.61
C ASN A 473 -14.97 -17.18 19.35
N THR A 474 -16.18 -17.57 18.99
CA THR A 474 -16.47 -18.47 17.88
C THR A 474 -17.14 -17.77 16.70
N VAL A 475 -17.27 -16.43 16.75
CA VAL A 475 -18.02 -15.66 15.76
C VAL A 475 -17.27 -14.38 15.42
N PHE A 476 -17.13 -14.11 14.11
CA PHE A 476 -16.62 -12.87 13.55
C PHE A 476 -17.61 -12.37 12.48
N GLY A 477 -18.32 -11.29 12.76
CA GLY A 477 -19.37 -10.74 11.91
C GLY A 477 -19.57 -9.24 12.10
N ALA A 478 -20.52 -8.66 11.38
CA ALA A 478 -20.75 -7.21 11.40
C ALA A 478 -21.21 -6.68 12.78
N ALA A 479 -21.90 -7.52 13.57
CA ALA A 479 -22.43 -7.15 14.89
C ALA A 479 -21.57 -7.64 16.05
N THR A 480 -20.43 -8.25 15.79
CA THR A 480 -19.51 -8.76 16.82
C THR A 480 -18.41 -7.73 17.15
N ASN A 481 -17.71 -7.96 18.22
CA ASN A 481 -16.44 -7.32 18.50
C ASN A 481 -15.37 -8.43 18.70
N PRO A 482 -14.32 -8.48 17.85
CA PRO A 482 -14.06 -7.61 16.72
C PRO A 482 -15.13 -7.80 15.63
N SER A 483 -15.36 -6.74 14.84
CA SER A 483 -16.34 -6.79 13.76
C SER A 483 -15.69 -7.07 12.40
N SER A 484 -16.48 -7.65 11.48
CA SER A 484 -16.10 -7.79 10.07
C SER A 484 -16.36 -6.53 9.24
N ASN A 485 -16.69 -5.40 9.87
CA ASN A 485 -16.95 -4.15 9.15
C ASN A 485 -15.70 -3.65 8.43
N LEU A 486 -15.91 -2.96 7.32
CA LEU A 486 -14.88 -2.25 6.57
C LEU A 486 -14.30 -1.08 7.38
N ASN A 487 -13.16 -0.55 6.99
CA ASN A 487 -12.55 0.64 7.59
C ASN A 487 -13.47 1.87 7.55
N THR A 488 -14.40 1.92 6.61
CA THR A 488 -15.47 2.93 6.52
C THR A 488 -16.57 2.76 7.58
N GLY A 489 -16.54 1.69 8.37
CA GLY A 489 -17.60 1.31 9.30
C GLY A 489 -18.79 0.58 8.66
N LEU A 490 -18.82 0.45 7.34
CA LEU A 490 -19.90 -0.25 6.63
C LEU A 490 -19.78 -1.78 6.82
N PRO A 491 -20.91 -2.49 6.97
CA PRO A 491 -20.90 -3.95 7.02
C PRO A 491 -20.26 -4.56 5.78
N SER A 492 -19.35 -5.50 5.96
CA SER A 492 -18.71 -6.22 4.84
C SER A 492 -19.63 -7.21 4.13
N GLY A 493 -20.69 -7.64 4.79
CA GLY A 493 -21.53 -8.76 4.36
C GLY A 493 -20.89 -10.13 4.61
N ILE A 494 -19.88 -10.21 5.47
CA ILE A 494 -19.18 -11.44 5.84
C ILE A 494 -19.43 -11.78 7.30
N GLU A 495 -19.75 -13.06 7.57
CA GLU A 495 -19.75 -13.63 8.91
C GLU A 495 -19.07 -15.00 8.88
N VAL A 496 -18.15 -15.20 9.80
CA VAL A 496 -17.48 -16.48 10.06
C VAL A 496 -17.92 -16.91 11.45
N ASP A 497 -18.66 -18.00 11.56
CA ASP A 497 -19.17 -18.50 12.84
C ASP A 497 -18.85 -19.98 13.06
N SER A 498 -19.26 -20.50 14.21
CA SER A 498 -19.02 -21.90 14.59
C SER A 498 -17.54 -22.29 14.52
N ILE A 499 -16.66 -21.33 14.75
CA ILE A 499 -15.20 -21.52 14.69
C ILE A 499 -14.79 -22.48 15.81
N ARG A 500 -14.16 -23.59 15.44
CA ARG A 500 -13.71 -24.60 16.40
C ARG A 500 -12.49 -25.35 15.94
N GLN A 501 -11.64 -25.69 16.87
CA GLN A 501 -10.55 -26.66 16.65
C GLN A 501 -11.16 -28.05 16.44
N VAL A 502 -10.82 -28.74 15.34
CA VAL A 502 -11.33 -30.09 15.06
C VAL A 502 -10.55 -31.12 15.86
N THR A 503 -9.22 -31.02 15.82
CA THR A 503 -8.31 -31.84 16.60
C THR A 503 -7.16 -30.97 17.10
N PRO A 504 -6.58 -31.19 18.27
CA PRO A 504 -5.42 -30.46 18.75
C PRO A 504 -4.28 -30.48 17.72
N GLY A 505 -3.73 -29.31 17.39
CA GLY A 505 -2.68 -29.14 16.39
C GLY A 505 -3.14 -29.35 14.93
N GLY A 506 -4.44 -29.52 14.69
CA GLY A 506 -4.98 -29.85 13.38
C GLY A 506 -5.83 -28.77 12.76
N ALA A 507 -6.84 -29.18 12.00
CA ALA A 507 -7.71 -28.28 11.28
C ALA A 507 -8.64 -27.47 12.20
N ILE A 508 -8.95 -26.26 11.76
CA ILE A 508 -10.04 -25.43 12.29
C ILE A 508 -11.22 -25.52 11.32
N ALA A 509 -12.39 -25.87 11.85
CA ALA A 509 -13.64 -25.82 11.10
C ALA A 509 -14.41 -24.55 11.47
N PHE A 510 -15.11 -24.01 10.49
CA PHE A 510 -15.99 -22.85 10.66
C PHE A 510 -17.11 -22.86 9.61
N ARG A 511 -18.15 -22.07 9.85
CA ARG A 511 -19.16 -21.78 8.85
C ARG A 511 -18.94 -20.36 8.34
N LEU A 512 -18.91 -20.21 7.01
CA LEU A 512 -18.87 -18.93 6.32
C LEU A 512 -20.29 -18.57 5.85
N LEU A 513 -20.73 -17.38 6.18
CA LEU A 513 -21.94 -16.77 5.64
C LEU A 513 -21.55 -15.55 4.83
N ILE A 514 -22.10 -15.45 3.63
CA ILE A 514 -21.84 -14.31 2.72
C ILE A 514 -23.16 -13.61 2.44
N GLY A 515 -23.21 -12.32 2.73
CA GLY A 515 -24.41 -11.52 2.60
C GLY A 515 -24.77 -11.20 1.16
N SER A 516 -26.06 -11.09 0.93
CA SER A 516 -26.61 -10.55 -0.31
C SER A 516 -26.56 -9.03 -0.29
N GLU A 517 -26.34 -8.43 -1.45
CA GLU A 517 -26.30 -6.99 -1.65
C GLU A 517 -27.27 -6.57 -2.78
N VAL A 518 -28.04 -5.50 -2.55
CA VAL A 518 -28.84 -4.84 -3.57
C VAL A 518 -28.46 -3.36 -3.59
N ARG A 519 -28.03 -2.85 -4.73
CA ARG A 519 -27.61 -1.44 -4.89
C ARG A 519 -27.82 -0.94 -6.31
N ALA A 520 -27.70 0.36 -6.48
CA ALA A 520 -27.54 0.96 -7.80
C ALA A 520 -26.06 0.94 -8.24
N SER A 521 -25.82 1.10 -9.54
CA SER A 521 -24.46 1.23 -10.12
C SER A 521 -23.82 2.59 -9.79
N VAL A 522 -24.60 3.55 -9.31
CA VAL A 522 -24.15 4.88 -8.85
C VAL A 522 -24.47 5.04 -7.38
N ALA A 523 -23.50 5.52 -6.59
CA ALA A 523 -23.58 5.52 -5.13
C ALA A 523 -24.69 6.43 -4.55
N SER A 524 -25.10 7.47 -5.29
CA SER A 524 -26.12 8.42 -4.86
C SER A 524 -27.55 8.01 -5.20
N ALA A 525 -27.74 6.94 -5.99
CA ALA A 525 -29.06 6.42 -6.29
C ALA A 525 -29.51 5.39 -5.25
N MET A 526 -30.80 5.34 -4.98
CA MET A 526 -31.41 4.48 -3.98
C MET A 526 -32.19 3.34 -4.64
N VAL A 527 -32.09 2.15 -4.06
CA VAL A 527 -32.91 0.99 -4.34
C VAL A 527 -33.94 0.80 -3.24
N LYS A 528 -35.04 0.13 -3.50
CA LYS A 528 -36.02 -0.26 -2.48
C LYS A 528 -35.99 -1.77 -2.31
N VAL A 529 -35.89 -2.22 -1.07
CA VAL A 529 -36.00 -3.63 -0.69
C VAL A 529 -37.10 -3.75 0.35
N ASN A 530 -38.10 -4.58 0.08
CA ASN A 530 -39.32 -4.68 0.88
C ASN A 530 -39.90 -3.28 1.21
N ASP A 531 -40.01 -2.45 0.17
CA ASP A 531 -40.53 -1.06 0.16
C ASP A 531 -39.70 -0.06 1.00
N THR A 532 -38.58 -0.45 1.59
CA THR A 532 -37.68 0.46 2.28
C THR A 532 -36.53 0.86 1.36
N ALA A 533 -36.22 2.18 1.32
CA ALA A 533 -35.17 2.73 0.47
C ALA A 533 -33.79 2.62 1.11
N TYR A 534 -32.80 2.22 0.29
CA TYR A 534 -31.40 2.07 0.68
C TYR A 534 -30.47 2.59 -0.43
N THR A 535 -29.36 3.19 -0.06
CA THR A 535 -28.26 3.40 -0.99
C THR A 535 -27.57 2.07 -1.31
N VAL A 536 -27.39 1.24 -0.28
CA VAL A 536 -26.95 -0.14 -0.39
C VAL A 536 -27.70 -0.97 0.65
N PHE A 537 -28.44 -1.96 0.22
CA PHE A 537 -29.04 -2.95 1.10
C PHE A 537 -28.11 -4.14 1.23
N ARG A 538 -27.88 -4.60 2.46
CA ARG A 538 -27.06 -5.78 2.78
C ARG A 538 -27.79 -6.68 3.79
N ARG A 539 -27.75 -7.99 3.55
CA ARG A 539 -28.33 -8.96 4.46
C ARG A 539 -27.62 -10.29 4.40
N ILE A 540 -27.23 -10.83 5.54
CA ILE A 540 -26.82 -12.21 5.69
C ILE A 540 -28.09 -13.01 5.97
N ALA A 541 -28.49 -13.86 5.02
CA ALA A 541 -29.65 -14.72 5.17
C ALA A 541 -29.31 -15.94 6.02
N GLN A 542 -30.00 -16.12 7.13
CA GLN A 542 -29.84 -17.33 7.98
C GLN A 542 -30.67 -18.53 7.44
N ARG A 543 -31.63 -18.27 6.57
CA ARG A 543 -32.48 -19.22 5.86
C ARG A 543 -32.87 -18.68 4.49
N THR A 544 -33.41 -19.51 3.63
CA THR A 544 -33.96 -19.02 2.35
C THR A 544 -35.12 -18.06 2.63
N GLU A 545 -35.04 -16.88 2.02
CA GLU A 545 -36.05 -15.83 2.11
C GLU A 545 -36.24 -15.16 0.75
N THR A 546 -37.43 -14.57 0.55
CA THR A 546 -37.77 -13.83 -0.65
C THR A 546 -37.78 -12.32 -0.32
N LEU A 547 -37.12 -11.53 -1.14
CA LEU A 547 -37.11 -10.08 -1.05
C LEU A 547 -37.81 -9.48 -2.25
N SER A 548 -38.66 -8.46 -2.05
CA SER A 548 -39.10 -7.61 -3.13
C SER A 548 -38.08 -6.52 -3.39
N VAL A 549 -37.70 -6.33 -4.64
CA VAL A 549 -36.69 -5.31 -5.04
C VAL A 549 -37.29 -4.40 -6.09
N SER A 550 -37.05 -3.10 -5.97
CA SER A 550 -37.48 -2.11 -6.96
C SER A 550 -36.56 -0.89 -6.95
N ILE A 551 -36.67 -0.09 -8.01
CA ILE A 551 -35.97 1.19 -8.15
C ILE A 551 -36.85 2.19 -8.91
N ASP A 552 -36.77 3.46 -8.57
CA ASP A 552 -37.47 4.51 -9.31
C ASP A 552 -36.83 4.69 -10.70
N SER A 553 -37.67 4.93 -11.72
CA SER A 553 -37.18 5.03 -13.12
C SER A 553 -36.20 6.18 -13.32
N VAL A 554 -36.37 7.25 -12.54
CA VAL A 554 -35.53 8.45 -12.56
C VAL A 554 -35.32 8.89 -11.12
N GLN A 555 -34.07 9.25 -10.81
CA GLN A 555 -33.72 9.87 -9.55
C GLN A 555 -32.85 11.11 -9.81
N THR A 556 -32.92 12.10 -8.95
CA THR A 556 -32.20 13.36 -9.13
C THR A 556 -31.45 13.73 -7.86
N THR A 557 -30.28 14.35 -8.04
CA THR A 557 -29.45 14.93 -6.97
C THR A 557 -29.01 16.35 -7.34
N ASN A 558 -28.31 17.01 -6.44
CA ASN A 558 -27.82 18.38 -6.66
C ASN A 558 -28.91 19.37 -7.09
N GLY A 559 -30.08 19.32 -6.43
CA GLY A 559 -31.22 20.18 -6.80
C GLY A 559 -31.76 19.92 -8.20
N GLY A 560 -31.63 18.69 -8.71
CA GLY A 560 -32.06 18.30 -10.04
C GLY A 560 -31.05 18.58 -11.15
N SER A 561 -29.83 18.99 -10.80
CA SER A 561 -28.77 19.23 -11.80
C SER A 561 -28.09 17.94 -12.27
N THR A 562 -28.20 16.85 -11.50
CA THR A 562 -27.77 15.51 -11.90
C THR A 562 -29.01 14.60 -11.88
N GLN A 563 -29.17 13.79 -12.92
CA GLN A 563 -30.26 12.85 -13.08
C GLN A 563 -29.68 11.45 -13.36
N TYR A 564 -30.27 10.45 -12.70
CA TYR A 564 -29.97 9.03 -12.91
C TYR A 564 -31.19 8.34 -13.48
N GLU A 565 -31.03 7.64 -14.61
CA GLU A 565 -32.08 6.89 -15.26
C GLU A 565 -31.83 5.38 -15.16
N TYR A 566 -32.81 4.63 -14.70
CA TYR A 566 -32.72 3.17 -14.65
C TYR A 566 -32.62 2.56 -16.05
N ARG A 567 -31.75 1.56 -16.22
CA ARG A 567 -31.60 0.81 -17.48
C ARG A 567 -31.99 -0.66 -17.33
N SER A 568 -31.40 -1.37 -16.37
CA SER A 568 -31.69 -2.78 -16.13
C SER A 568 -31.22 -3.20 -14.74
N TRP A 569 -31.73 -4.32 -14.26
CA TRP A 569 -31.09 -5.06 -13.18
C TRP A 569 -30.04 -6.03 -13.73
N SER A 570 -29.02 -6.37 -12.92
CA SER A 570 -27.92 -7.29 -13.32
C SER A 570 -28.38 -8.74 -13.52
N ASP A 571 -29.52 -9.13 -12.96
CA ASP A 571 -30.16 -10.44 -13.16
C ASP A 571 -31.15 -10.47 -14.34
N GLY A 572 -31.38 -9.34 -15.01
CA GLY A 572 -32.33 -9.20 -16.09
C GLY A 572 -33.79 -9.08 -15.65
N GLY A 573 -34.06 -9.00 -14.34
CA GLY A 573 -35.41 -8.85 -13.80
C GLY A 573 -36.08 -7.53 -14.18
N ALA A 574 -37.42 -7.49 -14.05
CA ALA A 574 -38.20 -6.27 -14.23
C ALA A 574 -37.76 -5.18 -13.22
N ARG A 575 -38.09 -3.89 -13.51
CA ARG A 575 -37.73 -2.78 -12.60
C ARG A 575 -38.24 -2.95 -11.16
N SER A 576 -39.32 -3.70 -10.98
CA SER A 576 -39.83 -4.19 -9.71
C SER A 576 -40.06 -5.71 -9.85
N HIS A 577 -39.42 -6.53 -9.02
CA HIS A 577 -39.55 -7.99 -9.03
C HIS A 577 -39.17 -8.58 -7.67
N THR A 578 -39.24 -9.89 -7.54
CA THR A 578 -38.83 -10.62 -6.34
C THR A 578 -37.57 -11.44 -6.61
N VAL A 579 -36.70 -11.52 -5.61
CA VAL A 579 -35.48 -12.33 -5.65
C VAL A 579 -35.42 -13.26 -4.44
N ILE A 580 -34.74 -14.40 -4.59
CA ILE A 580 -34.54 -15.37 -3.50
C ILE A 580 -33.08 -15.23 -3.01
N VAL A 581 -32.92 -15.05 -1.72
CA VAL A 581 -31.61 -15.07 -1.04
C VAL A 581 -31.50 -16.30 -0.14
N THR A 582 -30.31 -16.88 -0.13
CA THR A 582 -30.05 -18.10 0.66
C THR A 582 -28.74 -17.97 1.43
N PRO A 583 -28.54 -18.69 2.54
CA PRO A 583 -27.28 -18.70 3.28
C PRO A 583 -26.06 -19.14 2.47
N ALA A 584 -26.27 -20.01 1.46
CA ALA A 584 -25.20 -20.61 0.68
C ALA A 584 -24.85 -19.87 -0.61
N SER A 585 -25.76 -19.07 -1.14
CA SER A 585 -25.59 -18.39 -2.43
C SER A 585 -25.93 -16.91 -2.26
N PRO A 586 -24.93 -16.07 -2.03
CA PRO A 586 -25.17 -14.63 -1.94
C PRO A 586 -25.66 -14.07 -3.27
N LEU A 587 -26.59 -13.15 -3.21
CA LEU A 587 -27.10 -12.42 -4.35
C LEU A 587 -26.44 -11.03 -4.39
N ILE A 588 -25.76 -10.71 -5.48
CA ILE A 588 -25.31 -9.35 -5.77
C ILE A 588 -26.20 -8.81 -6.89
N LEU A 589 -27.11 -7.93 -6.54
CA LEU A 589 -28.07 -7.37 -7.47
C LEU A 589 -27.79 -5.87 -7.67
N ILE A 590 -27.52 -5.50 -8.91
CA ILE A 590 -27.12 -4.13 -9.27
C ILE A 590 -28.12 -3.54 -10.26
N ALA A 591 -28.76 -2.43 -9.86
CA ALA A 591 -29.54 -1.62 -10.78
C ALA A 591 -28.61 -0.73 -11.62
N GLN A 592 -28.52 -1.00 -12.91
CA GLN A 592 -27.72 -0.21 -13.83
C GLN A 592 -28.39 1.13 -14.11
N MET A 593 -27.69 2.22 -13.84
CA MET A 593 -28.18 3.59 -14.01
C MET A 593 -27.32 4.30 -15.05
N ALA A 594 -27.96 5.15 -15.86
CA ALA A 594 -27.27 6.11 -16.70
C ALA A 594 -27.31 7.48 -16.03
N GLU A 595 -26.17 8.12 -15.91
CA GLU A 595 -26.05 9.46 -15.33
C GLU A 595 -26.12 10.54 -16.42
N PHE A 596 -26.86 11.59 -16.14
CA PHE A 596 -26.97 12.80 -16.95
C PHE A 596 -26.70 14.02 -16.09
N ASN A 597 -25.96 14.98 -16.63
CA ASN A 597 -25.64 16.24 -15.98
C ASN A 597 -26.21 17.40 -16.74
N ARG A 598 -26.80 18.35 -16.01
CA ARG A 598 -27.37 19.56 -16.59
C ARG A 598 -26.28 20.49 -17.09
N VAL A 599 -26.39 20.90 -18.33
CA VAL A 599 -25.58 21.99 -18.88
C VAL A 599 -26.52 23.19 -19.07
N THR A 600 -26.13 24.34 -18.53
CA THR A 600 -26.82 25.62 -18.67
C THR A 600 -25.89 26.58 -19.38
N LEU A 601 -26.44 27.22 -20.42
CA LEU A 601 -25.71 28.20 -21.22
C LEU A 601 -26.46 29.55 -21.19
N SER A 602 -25.73 30.60 -20.97
CA SER A 602 -26.18 31.98 -21.13
C SER A 602 -25.32 32.71 -22.16
N THR A 603 -25.87 33.76 -22.74
CA THR A 603 -25.15 34.64 -23.65
C THR A 603 -25.23 36.07 -23.17
N VAL A 604 -24.12 36.82 -23.26
CA VAL A 604 -24.01 38.24 -22.98
C VAL A 604 -23.58 38.93 -24.26
N GLY A 605 -24.23 40.02 -24.61
CA GLY A 605 -23.99 40.72 -25.87
C GLY A 605 -24.73 40.09 -27.06
N ASN A 606 -24.34 40.48 -28.27
CA ASN A 606 -25.06 40.13 -29.51
C ASN A 606 -24.31 39.01 -30.26
N GLY A 607 -24.81 37.80 -30.08
CA GLY A 607 -24.30 36.59 -30.74
C GLY A 607 -25.21 35.39 -30.51
N THR A 608 -24.88 34.30 -31.14
CA THR A 608 -25.58 33.03 -31.01
C THR A 608 -24.60 31.91 -30.65
N VAL A 609 -25.12 30.90 -29.99
CA VAL A 609 -24.33 29.68 -29.74
C VAL A 609 -25.09 28.49 -30.30
N THR A 610 -24.40 27.69 -31.11
CA THR A 610 -24.88 26.37 -31.50
C THR A 610 -24.27 25.31 -30.63
N SER A 611 -25.02 24.27 -30.33
CA SER A 611 -24.54 23.18 -29.46
C SER A 611 -24.93 21.81 -29.99
N THR A 612 -24.10 20.82 -29.68
CA THR A 612 -24.40 19.40 -29.89
C THR A 612 -24.03 18.63 -28.61
N PRO A 613 -24.99 18.01 -27.90
CA PRO A 613 -26.47 18.07 -28.17
C PRO A 613 -27.06 19.48 -28.08
N ASN A 614 -28.21 19.69 -28.72
CA ASN A 614 -28.88 20.99 -28.72
C ASN A 614 -29.41 21.35 -27.32
N LEU A 615 -29.05 22.53 -26.83
CA LEU A 615 -29.47 23.05 -25.52
C LEU A 615 -30.92 23.49 -25.44
N GLY A 616 -31.62 23.51 -26.57
CA GLY A 616 -33.04 23.92 -26.61
C GLY A 616 -33.29 25.40 -26.28
N PRO A 617 -34.57 25.83 -26.32
CA PRO A 617 -34.93 27.24 -26.15
C PRO A 617 -34.60 27.84 -24.77
N GLY A 618 -34.50 27.00 -23.75
CA GLY A 618 -34.20 27.44 -22.38
C GLY A 618 -32.70 27.51 -22.04
N GLY A 619 -31.80 27.29 -23.02
CA GLY A 619 -30.36 27.31 -22.77
C GLY A 619 -29.86 26.24 -21.82
N SER A 620 -30.62 25.14 -21.64
CA SER A 620 -30.27 24.06 -20.73
C SER A 620 -30.69 22.69 -21.27
N VAL A 621 -29.84 21.71 -21.08
CA VAL A 621 -30.09 20.30 -21.47
C VAL A 621 -29.44 19.34 -20.50
N MET A 622 -29.99 18.13 -20.37
CA MET A 622 -29.36 17.02 -19.68
C MET A 622 -28.47 16.26 -20.66
N VAL A 623 -27.19 16.24 -20.42
CA VAL A 623 -26.19 15.56 -21.24
C VAL A 623 -25.70 14.31 -20.47
N ARG A 624 -25.63 13.19 -21.16
CA ARG A 624 -25.13 11.94 -20.56
C ARG A 624 -23.72 12.13 -20.07
N SER A 625 -23.41 11.59 -18.89
CA SER A 625 -22.08 11.68 -18.28
C SER A 625 -21.02 11.05 -19.20
N ALA A 626 -19.91 11.76 -19.35
CA ALA A 626 -18.80 11.48 -20.25
C ALA A 626 -19.06 11.75 -21.76
N ASP A 627 -20.30 12.07 -22.18
CA ASP A 627 -20.51 12.54 -23.55
C ASP A 627 -19.86 13.92 -23.75
N THR A 628 -19.44 14.19 -24.97
CA THR A 628 -18.79 15.46 -25.33
C THR A 628 -19.85 16.48 -25.78
N LEU A 629 -19.91 17.60 -25.05
CA LEU A 629 -20.66 18.79 -25.50
C LEU A 629 -19.79 19.60 -26.46
N ARG A 630 -20.31 19.85 -27.65
CA ARG A 630 -19.69 20.75 -28.63
C ARG A 630 -20.42 22.05 -28.66
N LEU A 631 -19.69 23.15 -28.57
CA LEU A 631 -20.24 24.52 -28.61
C LEU A 631 -19.51 25.31 -29.68
N VAL A 632 -20.27 26.14 -30.41
CA VAL A 632 -19.70 27.12 -31.36
C VAL A 632 -20.39 28.45 -31.15
N ALA A 633 -19.62 29.45 -30.75
CA ALA A 633 -20.07 30.84 -30.59
C ALA A 633 -19.93 31.59 -31.92
N SER A 634 -21.00 32.20 -32.37
CA SER A 634 -21.07 32.99 -33.62
C SER A 634 -21.55 34.41 -33.30
N PRO A 635 -20.68 35.42 -33.41
CA PRO A 635 -21.08 36.81 -33.24
C PRO A 635 -22.05 37.23 -34.37
N VAL A 636 -23.01 38.15 -34.11
CA VAL A 636 -23.77 38.79 -35.16
C VAL A 636 -22.96 39.93 -35.81
N PRO A 637 -23.39 40.51 -36.95
CA PRO A 637 -22.67 41.59 -37.61
C PRO A 637 -22.22 42.70 -36.68
N GLN A 638 -21.00 43.15 -36.85
CA GLN A 638 -20.34 44.19 -36.03
C GLN A 638 -20.18 43.82 -34.53
N ASN A 639 -20.05 42.54 -34.25
CA ASN A 639 -19.65 42.01 -32.92
C ASN A 639 -18.48 41.03 -33.05
N LEU A 640 -17.83 40.82 -31.95
CA LEU A 640 -16.71 39.88 -31.77
C LEU A 640 -17.07 38.95 -30.64
N PHE A 641 -16.77 37.67 -30.77
CA PHE A 641 -16.79 36.76 -29.63
C PHE A 641 -15.62 37.11 -28.69
N GLU A 642 -15.90 37.38 -27.43
CA GLU A 642 -14.88 37.75 -26.46
C GLU A 642 -14.36 36.49 -25.73
N SER A 643 -15.22 35.76 -25.07
CA SER A 643 -14.81 34.64 -24.26
C SER A 643 -15.96 33.72 -23.85
N TRP A 644 -15.57 32.51 -23.46
CA TRP A 644 -16.35 31.65 -22.59
C TRP A 644 -15.94 31.89 -21.14
N SER A 645 -16.92 31.87 -20.24
CA SER A 645 -16.72 31.98 -18.79
C SER A 645 -17.67 31.05 -18.02
N GLY A 646 -17.50 30.97 -16.70
CA GLY A 646 -18.24 30.04 -15.85
C GLY A 646 -17.38 28.81 -15.50
N ASP A 647 -17.93 27.60 -15.63
CA ASP A 647 -17.21 26.36 -15.34
C ASP A 647 -16.05 26.04 -16.29
N VAL A 648 -16.03 26.67 -17.47
CA VAL A 648 -14.93 26.60 -18.44
C VAL A 648 -14.62 27.98 -18.95
N SER A 649 -13.36 28.34 -19.04
CA SER A 649 -12.88 29.61 -19.59
C SER A 649 -12.10 29.36 -20.88
N SER A 650 -12.42 30.11 -21.94
CA SER A 650 -11.72 30.03 -23.22
C SER A 650 -11.98 31.29 -24.06
N VAL A 651 -11.03 31.66 -24.86
CA VAL A 651 -11.15 32.73 -25.86
C VAL A 651 -11.43 32.19 -27.27
N TYR A 652 -11.38 30.89 -27.46
CA TYR A 652 -11.67 30.25 -28.73
C TYR A 652 -13.19 30.07 -28.92
N PRO A 653 -13.77 30.44 -30.07
CA PRO A 653 -15.20 30.34 -30.29
C PRO A 653 -15.76 28.93 -30.23
N SER A 654 -14.96 27.92 -30.50
CA SER A 654 -15.36 26.53 -30.49
C SER A 654 -14.83 25.81 -29.25
N LEU A 655 -15.70 25.07 -28.54
CA LEU A 655 -15.36 24.24 -27.41
C LEU A 655 -15.84 22.80 -27.61
N ASN A 656 -15.02 21.85 -27.13
CA ASN A 656 -15.39 20.45 -26.94
C ASN A 656 -15.15 20.08 -25.47
N ILE A 657 -16.22 19.80 -24.71
CA ILE A 657 -16.16 19.61 -23.25
C ILE A 657 -16.73 18.25 -22.91
N PRO A 658 -15.96 17.33 -22.30
CA PRO A 658 -16.54 16.13 -21.71
C PRO A 658 -17.39 16.51 -20.49
N VAL A 659 -18.66 16.15 -20.48
CA VAL A 659 -19.62 16.52 -19.42
C VAL A 659 -19.56 15.47 -18.32
N THR A 660 -18.77 15.71 -17.26
CA THR A 660 -18.63 14.79 -16.11
C THR A 660 -19.33 15.30 -14.84
N ARG A 661 -19.87 16.51 -14.88
CA ARG A 661 -20.61 17.18 -13.81
C ARG A 661 -21.55 18.22 -14.40
N PRO A 662 -22.50 18.74 -13.63
CA PRO A 662 -23.27 19.90 -14.07
C PRO A 662 -22.39 21.08 -14.44
N LEU A 663 -22.72 21.79 -15.54
CA LEU A 663 -21.94 22.90 -16.07
C LEU A 663 -22.82 24.15 -16.26
N THR A 664 -22.28 25.29 -15.90
CA THR A 664 -22.83 26.61 -16.21
C THR A 664 -21.79 27.39 -17.00
N LEU A 665 -22.18 27.80 -18.22
CA LEU A 665 -21.31 28.46 -19.17
C LEU A 665 -21.92 29.77 -19.63
N THR A 666 -21.10 30.77 -19.90
CA THR A 666 -21.51 32.04 -20.48
C THR A 666 -20.65 32.36 -21.69
N ALA A 667 -21.27 32.62 -22.81
CA ALA A 667 -20.65 33.16 -24.01
C ALA A 667 -20.76 34.69 -24.02
N THR A 668 -19.69 35.41 -24.08
CA THR A 668 -19.66 36.87 -24.12
C THR A 668 -19.28 37.36 -25.50
N PHE A 669 -20.10 38.29 -25.99
CA PHE A 669 -19.87 38.98 -27.24
C PHE A 669 -19.81 40.48 -27.00
N VAL A 670 -18.85 41.15 -27.66
CA VAL A 670 -18.61 42.59 -27.51
C VAL A 670 -18.78 43.30 -28.87
N PRO A 671 -19.22 44.55 -28.89
CA PRO A 671 -19.29 45.32 -30.13
C PRO A 671 -17.91 45.49 -30.78
N LEU A 672 -17.84 45.29 -32.10
CA LEU A 672 -16.66 45.56 -32.91
C LEU A 672 -17.14 46.23 -34.21
N LEU A 673 -16.97 47.55 -34.29
CA LEU A 673 -17.48 48.31 -35.45
C LEU A 673 -16.59 48.07 -36.69
N LEU A 674 -17.22 47.90 -37.84
CA LEU A 674 -16.53 47.73 -39.12
C LEU A 674 -15.57 48.87 -39.40
N ASP A 675 -16.00 50.14 -39.16
CA ASP A 675 -15.12 51.29 -39.39
C ASP A 675 -13.87 51.28 -38.49
N SER A 676 -13.99 50.79 -37.27
CA SER A 676 -12.85 50.66 -36.38
C SER A 676 -11.83 49.63 -36.87
N ALA A 677 -12.29 48.46 -37.31
CA ALA A 677 -11.43 47.42 -37.88
C ALA A 677 -10.77 47.87 -39.19
N VAL A 678 -11.51 48.52 -40.07
CA VAL A 678 -10.99 49.12 -41.30
C VAL A 678 -9.95 50.21 -40.99
N ALA A 679 -10.24 51.08 -40.02
CA ALA A 679 -9.29 52.16 -39.61
C ALA A 679 -7.99 51.53 -39.06
N GLN A 680 -8.07 50.46 -38.31
CA GLN A 680 -6.87 49.74 -37.83
C GLN A 680 -5.98 49.26 -38.99
N LEU A 681 -6.57 48.62 -40.00
CA LEU A 681 -5.83 48.14 -41.17
C LEU A 681 -5.25 49.29 -42.04
N LEU A 682 -6.01 50.41 -42.16
CA LEU A 682 -5.64 51.52 -43.02
C LEU A 682 -4.73 52.55 -42.34
N ARG A 683 -4.82 52.72 -41.02
CA ARG A 683 -4.17 53.81 -40.29
C ARG A 683 -3.38 53.36 -39.07
N GLY A 684 -3.44 52.11 -38.68
CA GLY A 684 -2.86 51.56 -37.45
C GLY A 684 -3.56 52.07 -36.17
N SER A 685 -4.82 52.49 -36.27
CA SER A 685 -5.59 52.98 -35.12
C SER A 685 -7.09 52.73 -35.35
N GLY A 686 -7.80 52.30 -34.32
CA GLY A 686 -9.23 51.99 -34.35
C GLY A 686 -9.67 50.83 -33.47
N LEU A 687 -8.73 49.88 -33.24
CA LEU A 687 -8.93 48.78 -32.32
C LEU A 687 -8.04 48.92 -31.11
N THR A 688 -8.51 48.46 -29.97
CA THR A 688 -7.64 48.30 -28.78
C THR A 688 -6.66 47.15 -29.00
N ASP A 689 -5.55 47.15 -28.30
CA ASP A 689 -4.56 46.04 -28.34
C ASP A 689 -5.20 44.70 -27.95
N ALA A 690 -6.15 44.71 -26.99
CA ALA A 690 -6.90 43.51 -26.60
C ALA A 690 -7.77 42.97 -27.74
N GLN A 691 -8.48 43.87 -28.49
CA GLN A 691 -9.27 43.46 -29.64
C GLN A 691 -8.41 42.89 -30.77
N GLN A 692 -7.26 43.53 -31.05
CA GLN A 692 -6.32 43.06 -32.08
C GLN A 692 -5.79 41.67 -31.70
N SER A 693 -5.28 41.52 -30.48
CA SER A 693 -4.75 40.23 -29.99
C SER A 693 -5.81 39.13 -29.96
N LEU A 694 -7.06 39.47 -29.62
CA LEU A 694 -8.14 38.49 -29.58
C LEU A 694 -8.55 38.06 -31.01
N MET A 695 -8.58 38.95 -31.97
CA MET A 695 -8.84 38.62 -33.38
C MET A 695 -7.77 37.74 -33.99
N ASP A 696 -6.48 38.09 -33.77
CA ASP A 696 -5.35 37.29 -34.21
C ASP A 696 -5.38 35.86 -33.56
N LEU A 697 -5.56 35.79 -32.24
CA LEU A 697 -5.61 34.52 -31.50
C LEU A 697 -6.75 33.59 -31.99
N GLN A 698 -7.87 34.16 -32.38
CA GLN A 698 -9.04 33.40 -32.88
C GLN A 698 -8.94 33.01 -34.37
N THR A 699 -7.89 33.44 -35.08
CA THR A 699 -7.72 33.22 -36.51
C THR A 699 -6.41 32.50 -36.83
N ASN A 700 -5.38 33.21 -37.28
CA ASN A 700 -4.11 32.62 -37.69
C ASN A 700 -3.03 32.60 -36.60
N ASN A 701 -3.25 33.36 -35.51
CA ASN A 701 -2.37 33.47 -34.34
C ASN A 701 -0.89 33.73 -34.71
N ASN A 702 -0.67 34.68 -35.62
CA ASN A 702 0.67 35.03 -36.08
C ASN A 702 1.32 36.16 -35.27
N GLY A 703 0.63 36.70 -34.26
CA GLY A 703 1.05 37.74 -33.35
C GLY A 703 0.76 39.18 -33.82
N VAL A 704 0.06 39.34 -34.95
CA VAL A 704 -0.24 40.67 -35.53
C VAL A 704 -1.63 40.69 -36.16
N PHE A 705 -2.46 41.66 -35.80
CA PHE A 705 -3.74 41.83 -36.50
C PHE A 705 -3.50 42.25 -37.93
N ASP A 706 -3.92 41.41 -38.88
CA ASP A 706 -3.75 41.61 -40.31
C ASP A 706 -5.03 41.43 -41.13
N LEU A 707 -4.89 41.43 -42.46
CA LEU A 707 -6.05 41.22 -43.37
C LEU A 707 -6.69 39.87 -43.22
N GLY A 708 -5.93 38.80 -42.89
CA GLY A 708 -6.42 37.44 -42.67
C GLY A 708 -7.41 37.41 -41.50
N ASP A 709 -7.03 38.08 -40.40
CA ASP A 709 -7.89 38.18 -39.21
C ASP A 709 -9.16 38.96 -39.49
N PHE A 710 -9.04 40.05 -40.20
CA PHE A 710 -10.16 40.91 -40.59
C PHE A 710 -11.17 40.11 -41.48
N VAL A 711 -10.68 39.42 -42.51
CA VAL A 711 -11.55 38.64 -43.42
C VAL A 711 -12.21 37.48 -42.63
N ALA A 712 -11.47 36.79 -41.78
CA ALA A 712 -11.99 35.70 -40.95
C ALA A 712 -13.04 36.19 -39.93
N TRP A 713 -12.89 37.40 -39.39
CA TRP A 713 -13.92 38.04 -38.56
C TRP A 713 -15.17 38.40 -39.37
N LEU A 714 -15.01 38.98 -40.59
CA LEU A 714 -16.15 39.29 -41.46
C LEU A 714 -16.98 38.05 -41.76
N ASP A 715 -16.28 36.95 -42.14
CA ASP A 715 -16.93 35.67 -42.44
C ASP A 715 -17.69 35.11 -41.22
N ARG A 716 -16.99 35.08 -40.06
CA ARG A 716 -17.57 34.54 -38.83
C ARG A 716 -18.72 35.36 -38.25
N SER A 717 -18.66 36.68 -38.35
CA SER A 717 -19.70 37.58 -37.84
C SER A 717 -20.83 37.84 -38.87
N GLY A 718 -20.62 37.49 -40.14
CA GLY A 718 -21.52 37.86 -41.21
C GLY A 718 -21.54 39.37 -41.49
N THR A 719 -20.51 40.11 -41.04
CA THR A 719 -20.42 41.56 -41.30
C THR A 719 -20.12 41.80 -42.77
N THR A 720 -20.99 42.53 -43.44
CA THR A 720 -20.82 42.89 -44.87
C THR A 720 -19.94 44.12 -45.01
N VAL A 721 -19.03 44.08 -45.98
CA VAL A 721 -18.18 45.19 -46.36
C VAL A 721 -18.42 45.58 -47.84
N SER A 722 -18.50 46.87 -48.14
CA SER A 722 -18.68 47.31 -49.53
C SER A 722 -17.42 47.03 -50.38
N ALA A 723 -17.64 46.77 -51.69
CA ALA A 723 -16.54 46.55 -52.64
C ALA A 723 -15.53 47.71 -52.65
N GLU A 724 -16.00 48.93 -52.46
CA GLU A 724 -15.17 50.12 -52.39
C GLU A 724 -14.25 50.11 -51.15
N VAL A 725 -14.78 49.80 -49.96
CA VAL A 725 -13.99 49.68 -48.71
C VAL A 725 -12.97 48.56 -48.84
N MET A 726 -13.36 47.38 -49.35
CA MET A 726 -12.45 46.27 -49.55
C MET A 726 -11.32 46.59 -50.52
N ALA A 727 -11.64 47.29 -51.66
CA ALA A 727 -10.62 47.74 -52.60
C ALA A 727 -9.62 48.71 -51.95
N ARG A 728 -10.04 49.60 -51.08
CA ARG A 728 -9.16 50.50 -50.30
C ARG A 728 -8.24 49.75 -49.39
N VAL A 729 -8.73 48.78 -48.66
CA VAL A 729 -7.93 47.95 -47.77
C VAL A 729 -6.89 47.16 -48.57
N LEU A 730 -7.27 46.47 -49.64
CA LEU A 730 -6.39 45.73 -50.53
C LEU A 730 -5.36 46.62 -51.25
N GLY A 731 -5.77 47.84 -51.67
CA GLY A 731 -4.90 48.82 -52.38
C GLY A 731 -3.76 49.36 -51.50
N ARG A 732 -3.93 49.44 -50.19
CA ARG A 732 -2.89 49.84 -49.24
C ARG A 732 -1.87 48.74 -48.93
N LEU A 733 -2.32 47.53 -48.89
CA LEU A 733 -1.47 46.36 -48.63
C LEU A 733 -0.54 46.01 -49.81
N ARG A 734 -0.81 46.61 -51.01
CA ARG A 734 0.06 46.49 -52.21
C ARG A 734 1.12 47.62 -52.31
N ARG A 735 1.10 48.59 -51.40
CA ARG A 735 2.10 49.65 -51.28
C ARG A 735 2.94 49.43 -49.99
#